data_36601904587d22129417b2e22ffd4b92
#
_entry.id   36601904587d22129417b2e22ffd4b92
#
_cell.length_a   1.000
_cell.length_b   1.000
_cell.length_c   1.000
_cell.angle_alpha   90.00
_cell.angle_beta   90.00
_cell.angle_gamma   90.00
#
_symmetry.space_group_name_H-M   'P 1'
#
loop_
_entity.id
_entity.type
_entity.pdbx_description
1 polymer ?
#
loop_
_entity_poly.entity_id
_entity_poly.type
_entity_poly.pdbx_seq_one_letter_code
_entity_poly.pdbx_strand_id
1 'polypeptide(L)'
;MAQNHDPLNRSDRNDALTLGTAASIFLVALTVRLIHIWQIRRAPFFTILMGDSRGYDVWAQEIAKGDWIGHDVFYQAPLYPYFLGIIYATIGRNLLAVRICQAVIGSCSCVLLASAARRFFSPRAGIVAGLMLALYAPAIFFDGLLQKSVLDVFFVCLMLLVVALITSHERLWLALGLAVGGLALTRENALVFVVVILAWILGAARDRVKAAGAFALGLAIVLVPVAARNSIIGGGFYVTTSQFGPNFFIGNHPGADGTYQSLRYGRGAPEYERQDATDLAEHALHRRLTPAEVSEYWTDRAIDFITSQPGAWAKLMARKVALIWNATEMVDTEDQSTHADWSWPLRLAGPIGHFGVLVPLATLGVIATWRDRRRLAVLYALILAYAASVVLFYVLARYRYPLVPLLIPFAAAGLVKAARAFRPAIAGLKPRATSDIPSRTSMLATAAALVAVAISTNWPIESQAAMRAVTETNLGVALQTDRKLDDAIAHYRRAIAARPDYAPAYSNLATALRDAKRLDEAVATYQQALTLQPEFAAAHYNFANLLLDEGDAAAAADHFQRALRTEPASADVHNNLGIALAGLGRLDEAVAEFRQAIELDPKSAKAYRNLGDALSTAGRQAEALDALRRAAELDPNDAATRYDLASALLEAGRLDEAVAEFRATLRLAPNFVEAHNNLGIALGSQGKLEEAIGEFRLALELNPEFADAKKNLSTALAARRQVK
;
A
#
# COMPACT_ATOMS: atom_id res chain seq x y z
N MET A 1 -24.09 62.07 -20.03
CA MET A 1 -23.67 61.55 -18.71
C MET A 1 -24.49 60.31 -18.41
N ALA A 2 -23.97 59.13 -18.76
CA ALA A 2 -24.60 57.85 -18.44
C ALA A 2 -23.88 57.28 -17.21
N GLN A 3 -24.56 57.19 -16.09
CA GLN A 3 -24.06 56.52 -14.90
C GLN A 3 -24.04 55.04 -15.17
N ASN A 4 -22.82 54.51 -15.34
CA ASN A 4 -22.55 53.08 -15.27
C ASN A 4 -22.86 52.55 -13.84
N HIS A 5 -24.00 51.95 -13.68
CA HIS A 5 -24.31 51.13 -12.52
C HIS A 5 -23.51 49.83 -12.64
N ASP A 6 -22.43 49.74 -11.90
CA ASP A 6 -21.68 48.49 -11.68
C ASP A 6 -22.53 47.58 -10.75
N PRO A 7 -23.04 46.44 -11.25
CA PRO A 7 -23.87 45.51 -10.44
C PRO A 7 -23.08 44.70 -9.44
N LEU A 8 -21.74 44.86 -9.33
CA LEU A 8 -20.85 44.01 -8.54
C LEU A 8 -20.63 44.44 -7.07
N ASN A 9 -21.17 45.59 -6.65
CA ASN A 9 -20.81 46.18 -5.34
C ASN A 9 -21.87 46.03 -4.21
N ARG A 10 -22.87 45.14 -4.35
CA ARG A 10 -23.90 44.89 -3.31
C ARG A 10 -23.97 43.49 -2.73
N SER A 11 -23.04 42.55 -3.03
CA SER A 11 -23.21 41.14 -2.67
C SER A 11 -22.30 40.61 -1.55
N ASP A 12 -21.18 41.25 -1.23
CA ASP A 12 -20.11 40.61 -0.44
C ASP A 12 -20.47 40.23 1.02
N ARG A 13 -21.47 40.88 1.62
CA ARG A 13 -21.93 40.50 2.98
C ARG A 13 -22.96 39.37 3.00
N ASN A 14 -23.64 39.08 1.89
CA ASN A 14 -24.67 38.05 1.79
C ASN A 14 -24.13 36.70 1.27
N ASP A 15 -22.88 36.63 0.83
CA ASP A 15 -22.30 35.42 0.19
C ASP A 15 -21.55 34.49 1.14
N ALA A 16 -21.29 34.89 2.38
CA ALA A 16 -20.72 33.99 3.39
C ALA A 16 -21.79 33.12 4.06
N LEU A 17 -21.43 31.88 4.40
CA LEU A 17 -22.28 31.06 5.29
C LEU A 17 -22.45 31.81 6.62
N THR A 18 -23.70 31.82 7.15
CA THR A 18 -23.89 32.33 8.52
C THR A 18 -23.11 31.42 9.49
N LEU A 19 -22.58 32.01 10.57
CA LEU A 19 -21.83 31.25 11.56
C LEU A 19 -22.67 30.09 12.13
N GLY A 20 -23.97 30.30 12.36
CA GLY A 20 -24.88 29.24 12.81
C GLY A 20 -25.01 28.07 11.82
N THR A 21 -25.12 28.37 10.52
CA THR A 21 -25.20 27.32 9.49
C THR A 21 -23.87 26.55 9.38
N ALA A 22 -22.73 27.25 9.40
CA ALA A 22 -21.43 26.63 9.36
C ALA A 22 -21.19 25.73 10.58
N ALA A 23 -21.53 26.23 11.77
CA ALA A 23 -21.45 25.45 13.02
C ALA A 23 -22.38 24.22 12.99
N SER A 24 -23.60 24.34 12.48
CA SER A 24 -24.52 23.21 12.36
C SER A 24 -23.97 22.12 11.44
N ILE A 25 -23.45 22.47 10.25
CA ILE A 25 -22.82 21.51 9.34
C ILE A 25 -21.62 20.83 9.99
N PHE A 26 -20.75 21.61 10.65
CA PHE A 26 -19.58 21.11 11.36
C PHE A 26 -19.97 20.12 12.45
N LEU A 27 -20.92 20.49 13.32
CA LEU A 27 -21.37 19.67 14.44
C LEU A 27 -22.01 18.36 13.96
N VAL A 28 -22.88 18.40 12.94
CA VAL A 28 -23.43 17.17 12.33
C VAL A 28 -22.32 16.27 11.81
N ALA A 29 -21.37 16.81 11.04
CA ALA A 29 -20.26 16.07 10.49
C ALA A 29 -19.39 15.44 11.57
N LEU A 30 -19.04 16.23 12.61
CA LEU A 30 -18.21 15.79 13.72
C LEU A 30 -18.91 14.71 14.56
N THR A 31 -20.19 14.91 14.88
CA THR A 31 -20.97 13.94 15.67
C THR A 31 -21.01 12.57 15.00
N VAL A 32 -21.31 12.53 13.69
CA VAL A 32 -21.38 11.28 12.95
C VAL A 32 -20.03 10.56 12.94
N ARG A 33 -18.93 11.29 12.75
CA ARG A 33 -17.56 10.74 12.75
C ARG A 33 -17.14 10.25 14.13
N LEU A 34 -17.43 11.02 15.19
CA LEU A 34 -17.11 10.61 16.55
C LEU A 34 -17.88 9.36 16.98
N ILE A 35 -19.15 9.24 16.58
CA ILE A 35 -19.93 8.03 16.82
C ILE A 35 -19.31 6.83 16.09
N HIS A 36 -18.92 7.01 14.81
CA HIS A 36 -18.22 5.98 14.04
C HIS A 36 -16.94 5.55 14.75
N ILE A 37 -16.05 6.48 15.08
CA ILE A 37 -14.77 6.21 15.77
C ILE A 37 -15.01 5.49 17.11
N TRP A 38 -15.99 5.96 17.88
CA TRP A 38 -16.34 5.33 19.16
C TRP A 38 -16.76 3.87 19.03
N GLN A 39 -17.51 3.55 17.98
CA GLN A 39 -18.00 2.20 17.74
C GLN A 39 -16.89 1.28 17.23
N ILE A 40 -16.09 1.72 16.25
CA ILE A 40 -15.02 0.90 15.67
C ILE A 40 -13.84 0.68 16.63
N ARG A 41 -13.72 1.43 17.75
CA ARG A 41 -12.62 1.23 18.72
C ARG A 41 -12.57 -0.19 19.31
N ARG A 42 -13.66 -0.96 19.22
CA ARG A 42 -13.75 -2.34 19.66
C ARG A 42 -13.43 -3.35 18.55
N ALA A 43 -13.29 -2.89 17.33
CA ALA A 43 -12.97 -3.74 16.19
C ALA A 43 -11.45 -4.00 16.13
N PRO A 44 -11.03 -5.18 15.64
CA PRO A 44 -9.61 -5.53 15.52
C PRO A 44 -8.80 -4.51 14.74
N PHE A 45 -9.31 -4.03 13.62
CA PHE A 45 -8.65 -3.05 12.74
C PHE A 45 -8.48 -1.65 13.35
N PHE A 46 -9.00 -1.40 14.55
CA PHE A 46 -8.72 -0.15 15.25
C PHE A 46 -7.28 -0.06 15.77
N THR A 47 -6.74 -1.16 16.23
CA THR A 47 -5.37 -1.25 16.78
C THR A 47 -4.42 -1.98 15.84
N ILE A 48 -4.90 -2.91 15.04
CA ILE A 48 -4.15 -3.66 14.06
C ILE A 48 -4.15 -2.85 12.77
N LEU A 49 -3.01 -2.22 12.48
CA LEU A 49 -2.82 -1.42 11.29
C LEU A 49 -2.31 -2.30 10.16
N MET A 50 -2.87 -2.11 8.95
CA MET A 50 -2.57 -2.92 7.77
C MET A 50 -2.08 -2.04 6.61
N GLY A 51 -1.26 -2.59 5.73
CA GLY A 51 -0.80 -1.91 4.53
C GLY A 51 -0.21 -0.53 4.82
N ASP A 52 -0.63 0.47 4.06
CA ASP A 52 -0.15 1.85 4.20
C ASP A 52 -0.33 2.44 5.60
N SER A 53 -1.41 2.08 6.31
CA SER A 53 -1.66 2.58 7.67
C SER A 53 -0.53 2.20 8.63
N ARG A 54 0.01 0.97 8.50
CA ARG A 54 1.16 0.50 9.27
C ARG A 54 2.43 1.25 8.87
N GLY A 55 2.68 1.41 7.57
CA GLY A 55 3.84 2.15 7.07
C GLY A 55 3.86 3.59 7.56
N TYR A 56 2.72 4.29 7.50
CA TYR A 56 2.61 5.66 8.01
C TYR A 56 2.81 5.75 9.52
N ASP A 57 2.31 4.78 10.29
CA ASP A 57 2.46 4.73 11.74
C ASP A 57 3.93 4.54 12.14
N VAL A 58 4.64 3.60 11.48
CA VAL A 58 6.07 3.37 11.71
C VAL A 58 6.88 4.62 11.38
N TRP A 59 6.68 5.19 10.20
CA TRP A 59 7.39 6.41 9.79
C TRP A 59 7.12 7.59 10.73
N ALA A 60 5.88 7.77 11.18
CA ALA A 60 5.53 8.80 12.15
C ALA A 60 6.20 8.62 13.51
N GLN A 61 6.42 7.39 13.94
CA GLN A 61 7.17 7.09 15.18
C GLN A 61 8.63 7.48 15.06
N GLU A 62 9.29 7.26 13.90
CA GLU A 62 10.67 7.70 13.67
C GLU A 62 10.76 9.24 13.66
N ILE A 63 9.82 9.93 13.02
CA ILE A 63 9.72 11.40 13.08
C ILE A 63 9.57 11.87 14.53
N ALA A 64 8.71 11.23 15.32
CA ALA A 64 8.48 11.60 16.72
C ALA A 64 9.71 11.36 17.63
N LYS A 65 10.59 10.41 17.26
CA LYS A 65 11.89 10.18 17.93
C LYS A 65 12.95 11.21 17.55
N GLY A 66 12.71 12.07 16.57
CA GLY A 66 13.61 13.15 16.14
C GLY A 66 14.17 13.01 14.73
N ASP A 67 13.86 11.93 14.01
CA ASP A 67 14.28 11.77 12.61
C ASP A 67 13.32 12.50 11.65
N TRP A 68 13.42 13.82 11.64
CA TRP A 68 12.61 14.70 10.78
C TRP A 68 13.07 14.69 9.32
N ILE A 69 14.29 14.28 9.06
CA ILE A 69 14.88 14.33 7.71
C ILE A 69 14.75 13.00 6.99
N GLY A 70 14.95 11.88 7.70
CA GLY A 70 15.01 10.53 7.12
C GLY A 70 16.26 10.32 6.26
N HIS A 71 16.51 9.08 5.87
CA HIS A 71 17.75 8.67 5.21
C HIS A 71 17.58 8.37 3.71
N ASP A 72 16.34 8.20 3.24
CA ASP A 72 16.00 7.83 1.87
C ASP A 72 15.13 8.88 1.18
N VAL A 73 15.15 8.90 -0.16
CA VAL A 73 14.16 9.64 -0.96
C VAL A 73 12.77 9.16 -0.58
N PHE A 74 11.83 10.09 -0.46
CA PHE A 74 10.45 9.71 -0.17
C PHE A 74 9.89 8.79 -1.26
N TYR A 75 9.54 7.58 -0.88
CA TYR A 75 8.83 6.65 -1.76
C TYR A 75 7.34 6.98 -1.81
N GLN A 76 6.73 7.29 -0.67
CA GLN A 76 5.34 7.75 -0.55
C GLN A 76 5.24 9.23 -0.20
N ALA A 77 4.08 9.84 -0.50
CA ALA A 77 3.78 11.24 -0.21
C ALA A 77 3.92 11.59 1.29
N PRO A 78 4.77 12.57 1.67
CA PRO A 78 5.27 12.71 3.03
C PRO A 78 4.33 13.44 4.00
N LEU A 79 3.38 14.26 3.53
CA LEU A 79 2.64 15.18 4.41
C LEU A 79 1.86 14.44 5.51
N TYR A 80 1.30 13.28 5.21
CA TYR A 80 0.50 12.54 6.18
C TYR A 80 1.35 11.88 7.29
N PRO A 81 2.49 11.20 7.03
CA PRO A 81 3.40 10.76 8.08
C PRO A 81 3.91 11.90 8.96
N TYR A 82 4.21 13.08 8.40
CA TYR A 82 4.59 14.26 9.19
C TYR A 82 3.44 14.77 10.05
N PHE A 83 2.21 14.79 9.54
CA PHE A 83 1.02 15.10 10.33
C PHE A 83 0.88 14.16 11.53
N LEU A 84 1.04 12.85 11.34
CA LEU A 84 1.02 11.87 12.43
C LEU A 84 2.21 12.08 13.39
N GLY A 85 3.41 12.30 12.85
CA GLY A 85 4.64 12.51 13.63
C GLY A 85 4.54 13.69 14.57
N ILE A 86 3.94 14.80 14.13
CA ILE A 86 3.66 15.97 15.00
C ILE A 86 2.72 15.58 16.15
N ILE A 87 1.65 14.83 15.88
CA ILE A 87 0.73 14.36 16.91
C ILE A 87 1.48 13.45 17.89
N TYR A 88 2.28 12.50 17.39
CA TYR A 88 3.02 11.57 18.24
C TYR A 88 4.11 12.26 19.07
N ALA A 89 4.78 13.27 18.53
CA ALA A 89 5.77 14.05 19.26
C ALA A 89 5.14 14.89 20.40
N THR A 90 3.88 15.30 20.25
CA THR A 90 3.21 16.17 21.24
C THR A 90 2.45 15.43 22.33
N ILE A 91 1.76 14.34 21.98
CA ILE A 91 0.86 13.60 22.91
C ILE A 91 1.15 12.10 22.97
N GLY A 92 2.26 11.64 22.35
CA GLY A 92 2.60 10.23 22.22
C GLY A 92 1.80 9.51 21.15
N ARG A 93 2.16 8.24 20.88
CA ARG A 93 1.43 7.39 19.91
C ARG A 93 0.03 7.05 20.44
N ASN A 94 -0.96 7.80 19.98
CA ASN A 94 -2.36 7.63 20.37
C ASN A 94 -3.28 7.61 19.15
N LEU A 95 -3.66 6.40 18.72
CA LEU A 95 -4.47 6.17 17.51
C LEU A 95 -5.89 6.77 17.61
N LEU A 96 -6.44 6.89 18.82
CA LEU A 96 -7.74 7.55 19.05
C LEU A 96 -7.62 9.06 18.81
N ALA A 97 -6.59 9.69 19.38
CA ALA A 97 -6.35 11.12 19.20
C ALA A 97 -6.13 11.48 17.72
N VAL A 98 -5.37 10.67 16.98
CA VAL A 98 -5.22 10.85 15.52
C VAL A 98 -6.58 10.86 14.82
N ARG A 99 -7.43 9.85 15.07
CA ARG A 99 -8.76 9.75 14.44
C ARG A 99 -9.68 10.91 14.84
N ILE A 100 -9.58 11.41 16.08
CA ILE A 100 -10.32 12.61 16.49
C ILE A 100 -9.84 13.84 15.70
N CYS A 101 -8.52 14.04 15.55
CA CYS A 101 -7.97 15.12 14.72
C CYS A 101 -8.47 15.00 13.25
N GLN A 102 -8.46 13.80 12.70
CA GLN A 102 -8.99 13.54 11.36
C GLN A 102 -10.50 13.85 11.25
N ALA A 103 -11.29 13.48 12.27
CA ALA A 103 -12.72 13.80 12.31
C ALA A 103 -12.97 15.31 12.30
N VAL A 104 -12.14 16.08 13.01
CA VAL A 104 -12.20 17.55 13.00
C VAL A 104 -11.87 18.10 11.60
N ILE A 105 -10.78 17.62 10.97
CA ILE A 105 -10.38 18.03 9.62
C ILE A 105 -11.46 17.67 8.58
N GLY A 106 -12.02 16.45 8.62
CA GLY A 106 -13.12 16.05 7.76
C GLY A 106 -14.39 16.87 7.96
N SER A 107 -14.66 17.30 9.21
CA SER A 107 -15.78 18.20 9.50
C SER A 107 -15.55 19.63 8.99
N CYS A 108 -14.32 20.13 9.06
CA CYS A 108 -13.92 21.38 8.41
C CYS A 108 -14.09 21.30 6.88
N SER A 109 -13.74 20.17 6.28
CA SER A 109 -13.92 19.95 4.84
C SER A 109 -15.37 20.10 4.40
N CYS A 110 -16.34 19.64 5.22
CA CYS A 110 -17.76 19.82 4.95
C CYS A 110 -18.18 21.31 4.92
N VAL A 111 -17.62 22.13 5.81
CA VAL A 111 -17.88 23.58 5.85
C VAL A 111 -17.23 24.31 4.67
N LEU A 112 -15.98 23.94 4.35
CA LEU A 112 -15.27 24.48 3.17
C LEU A 112 -16.04 24.20 1.88
N LEU A 113 -16.50 22.97 1.69
CA LEU A 113 -17.28 22.57 0.53
C LEU A 113 -18.63 23.29 0.47
N ALA A 114 -19.32 23.42 1.60
CA ALA A 114 -20.55 24.19 1.69
C ALA A 114 -20.35 25.63 1.27
N SER A 115 -19.26 26.25 1.71
CA SER A 115 -18.90 27.63 1.40
C SER A 115 -18.56 27.81 -0.09
N ALA A 116 -17.84 26.84 -0.69
CA ALA A 116 -17.53 26.83 -2.12
C ALA A 116 -18.81 26.65 -2.97
N ALA A 117 -19.62 25.63 -2.67
CA ALA A 117 -20.83 25.31 -3.42
C ALA A 117 -21.89 26.43 -3.35
N ARG A 118 -21.95 27.14 -2.20
CA ARG A 118 -22.79 28.34 -2.06
C ARG A 118 -22.42 29.39 -3.09
N ARG A 119 -21.15 29.68 -3.27
CA ARG A 119 -20.64 30.70 -4.20
C ARG A 119 -20.77 30.28 -5.65
N PHE A 120 -20.52 29.02 -5.98
CA PHE A 120 -20.69 28.51 -7.34
C PHE A 120 -22.15 28.46 -7.77
N PHE A 121 -23.10 28.13 -6.87
CA PHE A 121 -24.47 27.85 -7.25
C PHE A 121 -25.51 28.63 -6.46
N SER A 122 -25.70 28.38 -5.16
CA SER A 122 -26.66 29.08 -4.32
C SER A 122 -26.51 28.76 -2.82
N PRO A 123 -27.08 29.59 -1.91
CA PRO A 123 -27.06 29.31 -0.48
C PRO A 123 -27.60 27.93 -0.10
N ARG A 124 -28.71 27.49 -0.74
CA ARG A 124 -29.30 26.16 -0.50
C ARG A 124 -28.39 25.04 -1.02
N ALA A 125 -27.77 25.21 -2.18
CA ALA A 125 -26.82 24.24 -2.72
C ALA A 125 -25.60 24.09 -1.80
N GLY A 126 -25.13 25.17 -1.18
CA GLY A 126 -24.07 25.12 -0.17
C GLY A 126 -24.42 24.24 1.03
N ILE A 127 -25.59 24.46 1.63
CA ILE A 127 -26.05 23.64 2.77
C ILE A 127 -26.15 22.17 2.37
N VAL A 128 -26.80 21.89 1.23
CA VAL A 128 -26.96 20.51 0.73
C VAL A 128 -25.59 19.87 0.47
N ALA A 129 -24.65 20.57 -0.14
CA ALA A 129 -23.30 20.07 -0.41
C ALA A 129 -22.53 19.71 0.88
N GLY A 130 -22.57 20.59 1.89
CA GLY A 130 -21.94 20.34 3.18
C GLY A 130 -22.54 19.12 3.89
N LEU A 131 -23.86 18.99 3.92
CA LEU A 131 -24.55 17.84 4.50
C LEU A 131 -24.33 16.55 3.70
N MET A 132 -24.29 16.63 2.36
CA MET A 132 -23.95 15.46 1.53
C MET A 132 -22.57 14.92 1.89
N LEU A 133 -21.53 15.76 2.01
CA LEU A 133 -20.19 15.30 2.40
C LEU A 133 -20.17 14.81 3.86
N ALA A 134 -20.93 15.45 4.76
CA ALA A 134 -21.02 15.05 6.16
C ALA A 134 -21.58 13.62 6.34
N LEU A 135 -22.54 13.24 5.50
CA LEU A 135 -23.25 11.96 5.52
C LEU A 135 -22.78 11.00 4.42
N TYR A 136 -21.74 11.33 3.64
CA TYR A 136 -21.19 10.46 2.63
C TYR A 136 -20.42 9.32 3.29
N ALA A 137 -20.88 8.08 3.10
CA ALA A 137 -20.35 6.94 3.84
C ALA A 137 -18.83 6.71 3.64
N PRO A 138 -18.26 6.79 2.42
CA PRO A 138 -16.81 6.72 2.27
C PRO A 138 -16.06 7.85 3.00
N ALA A 139 -16.65 9.05 3.15
CA ALA A 139 -16.00 10.13 3.93
C ALA A 139 -15.92 9.80 5.42
N ILE A 140 -17.01 9.24 5.98
CA ILE A 140 -17.02 8.78 7.37
C ILE A 140 -16.01 7.66 7.56
N PHE A 141 -15.93 6.72 6.63
CA PHE A 141 -15.04 5.58 6.63
C PHE A 141 -13.57 6.01 6.57
N PHE A 142 -13.17 6.79 5.55
CA PHE A 142 -11.79 7.22 5.40
C PHE A 142 -11.28 8.13 6.52
N ASP A 143 -12.15 8.96 7.12
CA ASP A 143 -11.79 9.78 8.28
C ASP A 143 -11.57 8.93 9.55
N GLY A 144 -12.08 7.69 9.58
CA GLY A 144 -11.85 6.69 10.62
C GLY A 144 -10.58 5.84 10.43
N LEU A 145 -9.98 5.83 9.25
CA LEU A 145 -8.74 5.11 8.96
C LEU A 145 -7.49 5.97 9.22
N LEU A 146 -6.35 5.35 9.47
CA LEU A 146 -5.04 6.03 9.44
C LEU A 146 -4.58 6.18 7.99
N GLN A 147 -5.21 7.10 7.26
CA GLN A 147 -5.03 7.26 5.82
C GLN A 147 -4.95 8.75 5.44
N LYS A 148 -4.11 9.05 4.44
CA LYS A 148 -3.93 10.42 3.91
C LYS A 148 -5.18 11.01 3.26
N SER A 149 -6.19 10.18 2.96
CA SER A 149 -7.43 10.55 2.26
C SER A 149 -8.20 11.70 2.93
N VAL A 150 -8.12 11.85 4.25
CA VAL A 150 -8.74 12.99 4.96
C VAL A 150 -8.10 14.32 4.57
N LEU A 151 -6.77 14.36 4.41
CA LEU A 151 -6.04 15.55 3.96
C LEU A 151 -6.27 15.81 2.48
N ASP A 152 -6.36 14.76 1.64
CA ASP A 152 -6.70 14.89 0.22
C ASP A 152 -8.00 15.68 0.05
N VAL A 153 -9.07 15.26 0.73
CA VAL A 153 -10.39 15.91 0.65
C VAL A 153 -10.36 17.31 1.26
N PHE A 154 -9.63 17.51 2.34
CA PHE A 154 -9.46 18.82 2.93
C PHE A 154 -8.84 19.82 1.95
N PHE A 155 -7.74 19.46 1.30
CA PHE A 155 -7.08 20.33 0.33
C PHE A 155 -7.91 20.55 -0.94
N VAL A 156 -8.65 19.54 -1.42
CA VAL A 156 -9.59 19.74 -2.55
C VAL A 156 -10.72 20.70 -2.16
N CYS A 157 -11.32 20.57 -0.97
CA CYS A 157 -12.35 21.49 -0.50
C CYS A 157 -11.79 22.92 -0.31
N LEU A 158 -10.57 23.05 0.20
CA LEU A 158 -9.88 24.34 0.32
C LEU A 158 -9.61 24.94 -1.04
N MET A 159 -9.07 24.16 -1.99
CA MET A 159 -8.85 24.57 -3.37
C MET A 159 -10.15 25.08 -4.01
N LEU A 160 -11.26 24.32 -3.89
CA LEU A 160 -12.57 24.73 -4.41
C LEU A 160 -13.06 26.04 -3.81
N LEU A 161 -12.89 26.23 -2.50
CA LEU A 161 -13.26 27.48 -1.85
C LEU A 161 -12.42 28.65 -2.36
N VAL A 162 -11.11 28.46 -2.49
CA VAL A 162 -10.20 29.49 -3.01
C VAL A 162 -10.52 29.82 -4.47
N VAL A 163 -10.79 28.82 -5.32
CA VAL A 163 -11.25 29.03 -6.71
C VAL A 163 -12.54 29.85 -6.72
N ALA A 164 -13.50 29.56 -5.83
CA ALA A 164 -14.75 30.32 -5.73
C ALA A 164 -14.54 31.77 -5.25
N LEU A 165 -13.51 32.03 -4.44
CA LEU A 165 -13.17 33.34 -3.90
C LEU A 165 -12.35 34.19 -4.86
N ILE A 166 -11.49 33.61 -5.69
CA ILE A 166 -10.64 34.32 -6.66
C ILE A 166 -11.46 35.18 -7.61
N THR A 167 -12.68 34.75 -7.97
CA THR A 167 -13.59 35.55 -8.80
C THR A 167 -13.91 36.93 -8.22
N SER A 168 -13.78 37.10 -6.90
CA SER A 168 -13.97 38.38 -6.20
C SER A 168 -12.66 38.97 -5.63
N HIS A 169 -11.63 38.15 -5.44
CA HIS A 169 -10.38 38.55 -4.75
C HIS A 169 -9.14 37.98 -5.45
N GLU A 170 -8.60 38.68 -6.43
CA GLU A 170 -7.44 38.26 -7.24
C GLU A 170 -6.15 38.02 -6.43
N ARG A 171 -6.08 38.43 -5.16
CA ARG A 171 -4.89 38.21 -4.30
C ARG A 171 -4.75 36.77 -3.81
N LEU A 172 -5.75 35.91 -4.04
CA LEU A 172 -5.79 34.55 -3.50
C LEU A 172 -5.07 33.51 -4.36
N TRP A 173 -4.39 33.91 -5.46
CA TRP A 173 -3.60 32.98 -6.29
C TRP A 173 -2.49 32.28 -5.51
N LEU A 174 -1.84 32.98 -4.58
CA LEU A 174 -0.85 32.37 -3.68
C LEU A 174 -1.50 31.28 -2.80
N ALA A 175 -2.66 31.55 -2.21
CA ALA A 175 -3.38 30.59 -1.40
C ALA A 175 -3.81 29.36 -2.21
N LEU A 176 -4.16 29.54 -3.50
CA LEU A 176 -4.45 28.45 -4.41
C LEU A 176 -3.21 27.56 -4.63
N GLY A 177 -2.04 28.20 -4.85
CA GLY A 177 -0.77 27.47 -4.95
C GLY A 177 -0.41 26.68 -3.71
N LEU A 178 -0.61 27.26 -2.51
CA LEU A 178 -0.42 26.55 -1.24
C LEU A 178 -1.36 25.35 -1.09
N ALA A 179 -2.64 25.51 -1.45
CA ALA A 179 -3.62 24.41 -1.34
C ALA A 179 -3.31 23.25 -2.31
N VAL A 180 -2.93 23.57 -3.57
CA VAL A 180 -2.55 22.57 -4.57
C VAL A 180 -1.21 21.91 -4.19
N GLY A 181 -0.25 22.68 -3.69
CA GLY A 181 1.02 22.15 -3.17
C GLY A 181 0.82 21.19 -2.01
N GLY A 182 -0.03 21.55 -1.03
CA GLY A 182 -0.40 20.67 0.08
C GLY A 182 -1.06 19.37 -0.40
N LEU A 183 -1.96 19.48 -1.39
CA LEU A 183 -2.57 18.29 -2.01
C LEU A 183 -1.53 17.43 -2.73
N ALA A 184 -0.57 18.02 -3.43
CA ALA A 184 0.49 17.27 -4.12
C ALA A 184 1.40 16.50 -3.14
N LEU A 185 1.60 17.01 -1.91
CA LEU A 185 2.35 16.30 -0.85
C LEU A 185 1.53 15.21 -0.14
N THR A 186 0.25 15.08 -0.42
CA THR A 186 -0.56 13.93 -0.01
C THR A 186 -0.86 13.01 -1.19
N ARG A 187 -0.95 13.59 -2.41
CA ARG A 187 -1.35 12.87 -3.62
C ARG A 187 -0.72 13.48 -4.88
N GLU A 188 0.29 12.82 -5.39
CA GLU A 188 1.15 13.32 -6.47
C GLU A 188 0.40 13.56 -7.78
N ASN A 189 -0.54 12.68 -8.14
CA ASN A 189 -1.32 12.86 -9.36
C ASN A 189 -2.18 14.13 -9.35
N ALA A 190 -2.36 14.78 -8.20
CA ALA A 190 -3.00 16.08 -8.10
C ALA A 190 -2.18 17.22 -8.76
N LEU A 191 -0.91 16.99 -9.10
CA LEU A 191 -0.12 17.93 -9.92
C LEU A 191 -0.77 18.22 -11.28
N VAL A 192 -1.65 17.35 -11.77
CA VAL A 192 -2.48 17.64 -12.97
C VAL A 192 -3.32 18.91 -12.82
N PHE A 193 -3.71 19.28 -11.59
CA PHE A 193 -4.43 20.51 -11.33
C PHE A 193 -3.61 21.76 -11.63
N VAL A 194 -2.29 21.68 -11.54
CA VAL A 194 -1.39 22.81 -11.89
C VAL A 194 -1.61 23.20 -13.35
N VAL A 195 -1.69 22.20 -14.25
CA VAL A 195 -1.93 22.46 -15.69
C VAL A 195 -3.29 23.12 -15.92
N VAL A 196 -4.33 22.61 -15.26
CA VAL A 196 -5.70 23.17 -15.37
C VAL A 196 -5.76 24.60 -14.85
N ILE A 197 -5.12 24.86 -13.70
CA ILE A 197 -5.14 26.19 -13.07
C ILE A 197 -4.33 27.19 -13.89
N LEU A 198 -3.17 26.80 -14.41
CA LEU A 198 -2.39 27.67 -15.29
C LEU A 198 -3.16 28.02 -16.58
N ALA A 199 -3.83 27.04 -17.20
CA ALA A 199 -4.71 27.28 -18.35
C ALA A 199 -5.86 28.22 -17.99
N TRP A 200 -6.45 28.07 -16.79
CA TRP A 200 -7.49 28.96 -16.30
C TRP A 200 -6.98 30.38 -16.03
N ILE A 201 -5.79 30.55 -15.44
CA ILE A 201 -5.13 31.85 -15.25
C ILE A 201 -4.96 32.57 -16.60
N LEU A 202 -4.48 31.85 -17.63
CA LEU A 202 -4.29 32.39 -18.96
C LEU A 202 -5.59 32.88 -19.62
N GLY A 203 -6.72 32.25 -19.29
CA GLY A 203 -8.03 32.59 -19.83
C GLY A 203 -8.82 33.63 -19.03
N ALA A 204 -8.65 33.71 -17.70
CA ALA A 204 -9.55 34.41 -16.80
C ALA A 204 -8.90 35.52 -15.95
N ALA A 205 -7.59 35.47 -15.66
CA ALA A 205 -6.95 36.49 -14.83
C ALA A 205 -6.72 37.80 -15.56
N ARG A 206 -6.92 38.93 -14.87
CA ARG A 206 -6.65 40.26 -15.41
C ARG A 206 -5.16 40.50 -15.63
N ASP A 207 -4.36 40.20 -14.61
CA ASP A 207 -2.89 40.22 -14.69
C ASP A 207 -2.36 38.79 -14.64
N ARG A 208 -2.21 38.18 -15.79
CA ARG A 208 -1.82 36.77 -15.96
C ARG A 208 -0.45 36.50 -15.37
N VAL A 209 0.50 37.40 -15.52
CA VAL A 209 1.86 37.19 -15.01
C VAL A 209 1.91 37.23 -13.50
N LYS A 210 1.27 38.22 -12.87
CA LYS A 210 1.18 38.27 -11.39
C LYS A 210 0.40 37.10 -10.82
N ALA A 211 -0.70 36.71 -11.45
CA ALA A 211 -1.51 35.56 -11.01
C ALA A 211 -0.69 34.27 -11.10
N ALA A 212 -0.04 34.00 -12.23
CA ALA A 212 0.80 32.84 -12.43
C ALA A 212 2.01 32.84 -11.49
N GLY A 213 2.67 33.98 -11.30
CA GLY A 213 3.78 34.13 -10.36
C GLY A 213 3.37 33.91 -8.91
N ALA A 214 2.22 34.44 -8.47
CA ALA A 214 1.70 34.20 -7.12
C ALA A 214 1.30 32.74 -6.90
N PHE A 215 0.66 32.09 -7.88
CA PHE A 215 0.33 30.70 -7.84
C PHE A 215 1.58 29.80 -7.77
N ALA A 216 2.57 30.08 -8.66
CA ALA A 216 3.84 29.36 -8.67
C ALA A 216 4.63 29.54 -7.37
N LEU A 217 4.62 30.74 -6.79
CA LEU A 217 5.24 30.99 -5.48
C LEU A 217 4.56 30.17 -4.37
N GLY A 218 3.22 30.10 -4.36
CA GLY A 218 2.50 29.27 -3.41
C GLY A 218 2.84 27.77 -3.52
N LEU A 219 2.96 27.27 -4.76
CA LEU A 219 3.44 25.89 -5.01
C LEU A 219 4.89 25.72 -4.53
N ALA A 220 5.76 26.65 -4.87
CA ALA A 220 7.18 26.57 -4.53
C ALA A 220 7.42 26.56 -3.01
N ILE A 221 6.68 27.38 -2.24
CA ILE A 221 6.78 27.39 -0.77
C ILE A 221 6.56 26.00 -0.19
N VAL A 222 5.66 25.19 -0.78
CA VAL A 222 5.31 23.85 -0.29
C VAL A 222 6.23 22.77 -0.89
N LEU A 223 6.48 22.82 -2.20
CA LEU A 223 7.15 21.71 -2.90
C LEU A 223 8.68 21.82 -2.88
N VAL A 224 9.26 23.03 -2.92
CA VAL A 224 10.71 23.21 -2.98
C VAL A 224 11.45 22.64 -1.76
N PRO A 225 10.98 22.81 -0.51
CA PRO A 225 11.65 22.20 0.64
C PRO A 225 11.73 20.66 0.51
N VAL A 226 10.66 20.01 0.05
CA VAL A 226 10.61 18.55 -0.15
C VAL A 226 11.50 18.14 -1.32
N ALA A 227 11.46 18.85 -2.45
CA ALA A 227 12.31 18.57 -3.60
C ALA A 227 13.80 18.77 -3.27
N ALA A 228 14.16 19.82 -2.55
CA ALA A 228 15.53 20.07 -2.10
C ALA A 228 16.03 18.96 -1.18
N ARG A 229 15.24 18.58 -0.18
CA ARG A 229 15.57 17.46 0.71
C ARG A 229 15.78 16.15 -0.08
N ASN A 230 14.86 15.78 -0.96
CA ASN A 230 14.93 14.56 -1.76
C ASN A 230 16.15 14.59 -2.70
N SER A 231 16.47 15.73 -3.27
CA SER A 231 17.63 15.88 -4.18
C SER A 231 18.97 15.74 -3.43
N ILE A 232 19.06 16.27 -2.21
CA ILE A 232 20.26 16.16 -1.36
C ILE A 232 20.49 14.70 -0.96
N ILE A 233 19.43 13.98 -0.57
CA ILE A 233 19.55 12.59 -0.08
C ILE A 233 19.70 11.59 -1.24
N GLY A 234 18.92 11.77 -2.33
CA GLY A 234 18.84 10.80 -3.43
C GLY A 234 19.77 11.04 -4.60
N GLY A 235 20.58 12.11 -4.58
CA GLY A 235 21.51 12.44 -5.67
C GLY A 235 20.85 12.78 -7.01
N GLY A 236 19.52 12.99 -7.05
CA GLY A 236 18.74 13.28 -8.26
C GLY A 236 17.59 14.25 -7.97
N PHE A 237 16.93 14.75 -9.00
CA PHE A 237 15.81 15.68 -8.85
C PHE A 237 14.47 14.94 -8.70
N TYR A 238 13.86 15.04 -7.51
CA TYR A 238 12.56 14.45 -7.18
C TYR A 238 11.65 15.54 -6.59
N VAL A 239 10.57 15.88 -7.27
CA VAL A 239 9.62 16.92 -6.80
C VAL A 239 8.87 16.48 -5.56
N THR A 240 8.40 15.24 -5.53
CA THR A 240 7.62 14.65 -4.42
C THR A 240 8.19 13.30 -3.99
N THR A 241 8.08 12.27 -4.83
CA THR A 241 8.45 10.87 -4.53
C THR A 241 9.14 10.20 -5.70
N SER A 242 9.63 8.97 -5.49
CA SER A 242 10.31 8.16 -6.52
C SER A 242 9.45 7.01 -7.08
N GLN A 243 8.18 6.88 -6.68
CA GLN A 243 7.33 5.72 -7.03
C GLN A 243 6.62 5.79 -8.39
N PHE A 244 6.88 6.82 -9.21
CA PHE A 244 6.13 7.05 -10.47
C PHE A 244 6.20 5.83 -11.41
N GLY A 245 7.40 5.38 -11.77
CA GLY A 245 7.60 4.30 -12.74
C GLY A 245 6.99 2.98 -12.30
N PRO A 246 7.27 2.46 -11.09
CA PRO A 246 6.63 1.26 -10.57
C PRO A 246 5.10 1.34 -10.61
N ASN A 247 4.50 2.41 -10.11
CA ASN A 247 3.05 2.58 -10.13
C ASN A 247 2.46 2.71 -11.54
N PHE A 248 3.19 3.33 -12.47
CA PHE A 248 2.77 3.43 -13.86
C PHE A 248 2.79 2.04 -14.53
N PHE A 249 3.81 1.22 -14.26
CA PHE A 249 3.88 -0.16 -14.75
C PHE A 249 2.80 -1.04 -14.13
N ILE A 250 2.60 -1.00 -12.81
CA ILE A 250 1.53 -1.75 -12.12
C ILE A 250 0.16 -1.48 -12.78
N GLY A 251 -0.06 -0.24 -13.18
CA GLY A 251 -1.28 0.11 -13.91
C GLY A 251 -1.27 -0.28 -15.39
N ASN A 252 -0.12 -0.50 -16.03
CA ASN A 252 0.00 -0.62 -17.48
C ASN A 252 0.98 -1.73 -17.88
N HIS A 253 0.58 -2.99 -17.68
CA HIS A 253 1.31 -4.19 -18.11
C HIS A 253 0.33 -5.21 -18.69
N PRO A 254 0.80 -6.26 -19.40
CA PRO A 254 -0.07 -7.23 -20.08
C PRO A 254 -1.10 -7.94 -19.19
N GLY A 255 -0.78 -8.14 -17.91
CA GLY A 255 -1.67 -8.77 -16.92
C GLY A 255 -2.52 -7.81 -16.11
N ALA A 256 -2.41 -6.49 -16.33
CA ALA A 256 -3.14 -5.50 -15.54
C ALA A 256 -4.65 -5.57 -15.75
N ASP A 257 -5.41 -5.56 -14.65
CA ASP A 257 -6.88 -5.60 -14.64
C ASP A 257 -7.53 -4.23 -14.35
N GLY A 258 -6.72 -3.20 -14.17
CA GLY A 258 -7.15 -1.84 -13.83
C GLY A 258 -7.19 -1.55 -12.33
N THR A 259 -6.90 -2.52 -11.47
CA THR A 259 -6.72 -2.37 -10.02
C THR A 259 -5.24 -2.47 -9.64
N TYR A 260 -4.94 -2.34 -8.35
CA TYR A 260 -3.57 -2.51 -7.86
C TYR A 260 -3.20 -4.00 -7.78
N GLN A 261 -2.02 -4.34 -8.28
CA GLN A 261 -1.40 -5.66 -8.16
C GLN A 261 0.07 -5.47 -7.76
N SER A 262 0.50 -6.10 -6.65
CA SER A 262 1.90 -6.04 -6.24
C SER A 262 2.82 -6.68 -7.27
N LEU A 263 4.05 -6.16 -7.39
CA LEU A 263 5.06 -6.71 -8.32
C LEU A 263 5.44 -8.16 -8.01
N ARG A 264 5.39 -8.54 -6.73
CA ARG A 264 5.48 -9.93 -6.26
C ARG A 264 4.26 -10.24 -5.41
N TYR A 265 3.68 -11.41 -5.59
CA TYR A 265 2.49 -11.81 -4.85
C TYR A 265 2.72 -11.80 -3.33
N GLY A 266 1.72 -11.29 -2.59
CA GLY A 266 1.76 -11.22 -1.12
C GLY A 266 2.67 -10.14 -0.53
N ARG A 267 3.36 -9.35 -1.35
CA ARG A 267 4.30 -8.31 -0.95
C ARG A 267 3.81 -6.90 -1.30
N GLY A 268 2.52 -6.64 -1.06
CA GLY A 268 1.90 -5.34 -1.36
C GLY A 268 2.09 -4.25 -0.30
N ALA A 269 2.89 -4.49 0.76
CA ALA A 269 3.24 -3.43 1.70
C ALA A 269 4.27 -2.46 1.10
N PRO A 270 4.24 -1.16 1.43
CA PRO A 270 5.08 -0.14 0.79
C PRO A 270 6.59 -0.39 0.87
N GLU A 271 7.06 -0.96 1.97
CA GLU A 271 8.46 -1.35 2.15
C GLU A 271 8.89 -2.42 1.14
N TYR A 272 8.05 -3.44 0.92
CA TYR A 272 8.31 -4.50 -0.06
C TYR A 272 8.15 -3.99 -1.48
N GLU A 273 7.16 -3.15 -1.76
CA GLU A 273 6.92 -2.58 -3.08
C GLU A 273 8.16 -1.84 -3.60
N ARG A 274 8.76 -0.98 -2.76
CA ARG A 274 10.00 -0.28 -3.10
C ARG A 274 11.16 -1.25 -3.33
N GLN A 275 11.33 -2.22 -2.42
CA GLN A 275 12.40 -3.20 -2.51
C GLN A 275 12.25 -4.06 -3.76
N ASP A 276 11.06 -4.62 -4.00
CA ASP A 276 10.78 -5.48 -5.15
C ASP A 276 10.96 -4.74 -6.47
N ALA A 277 10.52 -3.47 -6.54
CA ALA A 277 10.74 -2.64 -7.72
C ALA A 277 12.23 -2.44 -8.02
N THR A 278 13.04 -2.24 -6.98
CA THR A 278 14.49 -2.05 -7.12
C THR A 278 15.18 -3.37 -7.48
N ASP A 279 14.93 -4.44 -6.70
CA ASP A 279 15.59 -5.73 -6.87
C ASP A 279 15.30 -6.34 -8.26
N LEU A 280 14.04 -6.27 -8.72
CA LEU A 280 13.66 -6.78 -10.04
C LEU A 280 14.31 -5.98 -11.19
N ALA A 281 14.43 -4.66 -11.05
CA ALA A 281 15.08 -3.82 -12.07
C ALA A 281 16.60 -4.01 -12.08
N GLU A 282 17.26 -4.05 -10.90
CA GLU A 282 18.70 -4.30 -10.76
C GLU A 282 19.08 -5.67 -11.31
N HIS A 283 18.26 -6.70 -11.01
CA HIS A 283 18.47 -8.05 -11.56
C HIS A 283 18.38 -8.06 -13.10
N ALA A 284 17.35 -7.42 -13.65
CA ALA A 284 17.15 -7.38 -15.10
C ALA A 284 18.28 -6.64 -15.85
N LEU A 285 18.89 -5.64 -15.22
CA LEU A 285 19.97 -4.82 -15.81
C LEU A 285 21.38 -5.21 -15.33
N HIS A 286 21.50 -6.22 -14.46
CA HIS A 286 22.75 -6.71 -13.88
C HIS A 286 23.66 -5.61 -13.29
N ARG A 287 23.05 -4.57 -12.70
CA ARG A 287 23.75 -3.46 -12.04
C ARG A 287 22.90 -2.79 -10.98
N ARG A 288 23.55 -2.09 -10.03
CA ARG A 288 22.84 -1.25 -9.05
C ARG A 288 22.23 -0.02 -9.72
N LEU A 289 21.06 0.36 -9.26
CA LEU A 289 20.28 1.46 -9.81
C LEU A 289 19.99 2.53 -8.76
N THR A 290 20.00 3.77 -9.19
CA THR A 290 19.42 4.88 -8.43
C THR A 290 17.89 4.82 -8.47
N PRO A 291 17.17 5.44 -7.52
CA PRO A 291 15.71 5.49 -7.56
C PRO A 291 15.13 6.09 -8.86
N ALA A 292 15.86 6.99 -9.53
CA ALA A 292 15.47 7.55 -10.83
C ALA A 292 15.56 6.49 -11.93
N GLU A 293 16.65 5.73 -11.98
CA GLU A 293 16.85 4.65 -12.97
C GLU A 293 15.85 3.51 -12.75
N VAL A 294 15.50 3.19 -11.50
CA VAL A 294 14.42 2.23 -11.21
C VAL A 294 13.10 2.73 -11.77
N SER A 295 12.76 4.01 -11.56
CA SER A 295 11.55 4.60 -12.11
C SER A 295 11.53 4.64 -13.63
N GLU A 296 12.67 4.93 -14.28
CA GLU A 296 12.84 4.90 -15.73
C GLU A 296 12.62 3.48 -16.27
N TYR A 297 13.29 2.47 -15.71
CA TYR A 297 13.15 1.07 -16.13
C TYR A 297 11.69 0.61 -16.16
N TRP A 298 10.92 0.89 -15.11
CA TRP A 298 9.51 0.49 -15.04
C TRP A 298 8.62 1.33 -15.97
N THR A 299 8.96 2.60 -16.17
CA THR A 299 8.26 3.47 -17.13
C THR A 299 8.41 2.95 -18.56
N ASP A 300 9.63 2.58 -18.95
CA ASP A 300 9.93 2.06 -20.28
C ASP A 300 9.17 0.77 -20.55
N ARG A 301 9.12 -0.16 -19.59
CA ARG A 301 8.34 -1.39 -19.72
C ARG A 301 6.84 -1.15 -19.87
N ALA A 302 6.29 -0.14 -19.18
CA ALA A 302 4.90 0.26 -19.35
C ALA A 302 4.67 0.83 -20.77
N ILE A 303 5.58 1.68 -21.26
CA ILE A 303 5.53 2.26 -22.61
C ILE A 303 5.65 1.18 -23.66
N ASP A 304 6.52 0.19 -23.47
CA ASP A 304 6.68 -0.96 -24.36
C ASP A 304 5.36 -1.74 -24.48
N PHE A 305 4.66 -2.00 -23.39
CA PHE A 305 3.33 -2.61 -23.44
C PHE A 305 2.32 -1.75 -24.22
N ILE A 306 2.27 -0.45 -23.92
CA ILE A 306 1.35 0.50 -24.57
C ILE A 306 1.57 0.54 -26.07
N THR A 307 2.85 0.56 -26.50
CA THR A 307 3.21 0.70 -27.92
C THR A 307 3.16 -0.61 -28.69
N SER A 308 3.52 -1.73 -28.06
CA SER A 308 3.51 -3.06 -28.70
C SER A 308 2.12 -3.69 -28.75
N GLN A 309 1.24 -3.37 -27.78
CA GLN A 309 -0.11 -3.94 -27.66
C GLN A 309 -1.21 -2.87 -27.50
N PRO A 310 -1.36 -1.90 -28.41
CA PRO A 310 -2.25 -0.75 -28.26
C PRO A 310 -3.73 -1.15 -28.11
N GLY A 311 -4.15 -2.26 -28.73
CA GLY A 311 -5.52 -2.76 -28.61
C GLY A 311 -5.83 -3.32 -27.20
N ALA A 312 -4.88 -4.05 -26.61
CA ALA A 312 -5.00 -4.55 -25.23
C ALA A 312 -5.02 -3.38 -24.24
N TRP A 313 -4.12 -2.43 -24.43
CA TRP A 313 -4.09 -1.22 -23.61
C TRP A 313 -5.37 -0.39 -23.72
N ALA A 314 -5.93 -0.19 -24.91
CA ALA A 314 -7.20 0.52 -25.09
C ALA A 314 -8.35 -0.19 -24.35
N LYS A 315 -8.41 -1.52 -24.38
CA LYS A 315 -9.38 -2.31 -23.61
C LYS A 315 -9.20 -2.12 -22.09
N LEU A 316 -7.95 -2.10 -21.62
CA LEU A 316 -7.61 -1.82 -20.22
C LEU A 316 -8.06 -0.42 -19.81
N MET A 317 -7.82 0.61 -20.65
CA MET A 317 -8.26 1.97 -20.40
C MET A 317 -9.79 2.07 -20.33
N ALA A 318 -10.51 1.42 -21.22
CA ALA A 318 -11.97 1.36 -21.17
C ALA A 318 -12.49 0.73 -19.85
N ARG A 319 -11.85 -0.36 -19.39
CA ARG A 319 -12.16 -0.96 -18.09
C ARG A 319 -11.89 0.00 -16.93
N LYS A 320 -10.75 0.68 -16.91
CA LYS A 320 -10.41 1.68 -15.87
C LYS A 320 -11.40 2.85 -15.86
N VAL A 321 -11.83 3.33 -17.04
CA VAL A 321 -12.90 4.35 -17.13
C VAL A 321 -14.20 3.82 -16.54
N ALA A 322 -14.57 2.56 -16.79
CA ALA A 322 -15.75 1.97 -16.18
C ALA A 322 -15.60 1.88 -14.64
N LEU A 323 -14.44 1.44 -14.14
CA LEU A 323 -14.14 1.32 -12.70
C LEU A 323 -14.18 2.66 -11.96
N ILE A 324 -13.62 3.74 -12.55
CA ILE A 324 -13.57 5.04 -11.86
C ILE A 324 -14.97 5.62 -11.61
N TRP A 325 -15.94 5.32 -12.48
CA TRP A 325 -17.31 5.78 -12.34
C TRP A 325 -18.24 4.75 -11.68
N ASN A 326 -17.74 3.56 -11.34
CA ASN A 326 -18.56 2.49 -10.79
C ASN A 326 -18.90 2.70 -9.31
N ALA A 327 -20.03 2.15 -8.86
CA ALA A 327 -20.49 2.21 -7.47
C ALA A 327 -19.56 1.45 -6.51
N THR A 328 -18.93 0.36 -6.97
CA THR A 328 -18.09 -0.48 -6.14
C THR A 328 -16.83 0.28 -5.70
N GLU A 329 -16.59 0.30 -4.41
CA GLU A 329 -15.37 0.86 -3.83
C GLU A 329 -14.27 -0.20 -3.91
N MET A 330 -13.35 -0.05 -4.89
CA MET A 330 -12.22 -0.97 -5.06
C MET A 330 -11.32 -0.92 -3.83
N VAL A 331 -11.23 -2.04 -3.13
CA VAL A 331 -10.49 -2.16 -1.88
C VAL A 331 -8.99 -2.18 -2.15
N ASP A 332 -8.26 -1.47 -1.30
CA ASP A 332 -6.82 -1.58 -1.18
C ASP A 332 -6.46 -2.55 -0.04
N THR A 333 -6.86 -2.17 1.18
CA THR A 333 -6.54 -2.95 2.39
C THR A 333 -7.78 -3.26 3.20
N GLU A 334 -8.69 -2.29 3.35
CA GLU A 334 -9.89 -2.36 4.16
C GLU A 334 -11.11 -1.88 3.37
N ASP A 335 -12.23 -2.59 3.47
CA ASP A 335 -13.50 -2.22 2.85
C ASP A 335 -14.50 -1.61 3.84
N GLN A 336 -15.35 -0.73 3.31
CA GLN A 336 -16.35 -0.04 4.10
C GLN A 336 -17.41 -0.99 4.68
N SER A 337 -17.73 -2.10 4.01
CA SER A 337 -18.80 -3.01 4.46
C SER A 337 -18.38 -3.78 5.72
N THR A 338 -17.11 -4.17 5.83
CA THR A 338 -16.55 -4.77 7.05
C THR A 338 -16.61 -3.80 8.23
N HIS A 339 -16.32 -2.50 8.00
CA HIS A 339 -16.46 -1.48 9.04
C HIS A 339 -17.92 -1.18 9.39
N ALA A 340 -18.84 -1.34 8.46
CA ALA A 340 -20.27 -1.15 8.71
C ALA A 340 -20.85 -2.18 9.69
N ASP A 341 -20.23 -3.36 9.84
CA ASP A 341 -20.60 -4.35 10.87
C ASP A 341 -20.46 -3.78 12.29
N TRP A 342 -19.54 -2.85 12.48
CA TRP A 342 -19.22 -2.20 13.75
C TRP A 342 -19.79 -0.79 13.89
N SER A 343 -20.32 -0.18 12.80
CA SER A 343 -20.66 1.24 12.73
C SER A 343 -22.05 1.47 12.16
N TRP A 344 -22.98 1.85 13.02
CA TRP A 344 -24.33 2.20 12.53
C TRP A 344 -24.35 3.44 11.63
N PRO A 345 -23.49 4.50 11.77
CA PRO A 345 -23.43 5.56 10.78
C PRO A 345 -23.13 5.05 9.38
N LEU A 346 -22.19 4.09 9.22
CA LEU A 346 -21.90 3.51 7.92
C LEU A 346 -23.06 2.64 7.40
N ARG A 347 -23.72 1.88 8.28
CA ARG A 347 -24.90 1.08 7.88
C ARG A 347 -26.05 1.92 7.37
N LEU A 348 -26.32 3.07 8.01
CA LEU A 348 -27.38 3.98 7.60
C LEU A 348 -27.00 4.82 6.37
N ALA A 349 -25.78 5.31 6.29
CA ALA A 349 -25.31 6.15 5.19
C ALA A 349 -24.96 5.33 3.93
N GLY A 350 -24.48 4.10 4.07
CA GLY A 350 -24.00 3.25 2.98
C GLY A 350 -24.98 3.15 1.79
N PRO A 351 -26.27 2.84 1.98
CA PRO A 351 -27.21 2.65 0.89
C PRO A 351 -27.46 3.89 0.01
N ILE A 352 -27.25 5.08 0.53
CA ILE A 352 -27.52 6.35 -0.18
C ILE A 352 -26.27 7.23 -0.37
N GLY A 353 -25.26 7.08 0.48
CA GLY A 353 -24.06 7.88 0.49
C GLY A 353 -22.90 7.17 -0.19
N HIS A 354 -23.06 6.72 -1.42
CA HIS A 354 -22.02 6.05 -2.20
C HIS A 354 -21.92 6.60 -3.63
N PHE A 355 -20.88 6.22 -4.35
CA PHE A 355 -20.55 6.79 -5.65
C PHE A 355 -21.63 6.52 -6.70
N GLY A 356 -22.29 5.36 -6.65
CA GLY A 356 -23.40 5.00 -7.55
C GLY A 356 -24.65 5.87 -7.41
N VAL A 357 -24.82 6.60 -6.30
CA VAL A 357 -25.86 7.63 -6.11
C VAL A 357 -25.31 9.02 -6.45
N LEU A 358 -24.08 9.30 -6.07
CA LEU A 358 -23.45 10.60 -6.28
C LEU A 358 -23.33 10.95 -7.77
N VAL A 359 -22.87 10.02 -8.62
CA VAL A 359 -22.63 10.29 -10.04
C VAL A 359 -23.92 10.64 -10.81
N PRO A 360 -25.03 9.89 -10.70
CA PRO A 360 -26.31 10.30 -11.29
C PRO A 360 -26.80 11.68 -10.80
N LEU A 361 -26.67 11.97 -9.50
CA LEU A 361 -27.04 13.27 -8.94
C LEU A 361 -26.14 14.41 -9.46
N ALA A 362 -24.84 14.16 -9.59
CA ALA A 362 -23.92 15.13 -10.19
C ALA A 362 -24.23 15.37 -11.67
N THR A 363 -24.59 14.31 -12.42
CA THR A 363 -25.04 14.40 -13.81
C THR A 363 -26.31 15.25 -13.92
N LEU A 364 -27.29 15.04 -13.03
CA LEU A 364 -28.49 15.91 -12.95
C LEU A 364 -28.07 17.38 -12.74
N GLY A 365 -27.10 17.62 -11.86
CA GLY A 365 -26.58 18.96 -11.60
C GLY A 365 -25.89 19.59 -12.81
N VAL A 366 -25.08 18.83 -13.54
CA VAL A 366 -24.45 19.25 -14.78
C VAL A 366 -25.48 19.66 -15.82
N ILE A 367 -26.52 18.80 -16.06
CA ILE A 367 -27.61 19.08 -16.99
C ILE A 367 -28.35 20.35 -16.54
N ALA A 368 -28.72 20.41 -15.26
CA ALA A 368 -29.50 21.53 -14.71
C ALA A 368 -28.74 22.88 -14.74
N THR A 369 -27.39 22.84 -14.70
CA THR A 369 -26.54 24.04 -14.71
C THR A 369 -25.83 24.27 -16.05
N TRP A 370 -26.23 23.57 -17.11
CA TRP A 370 -25.54 23.61 -18.42
C TRP A 370 -25.48 25.03 -19.04
N ARG A 371 -26.45 25.87 -18.74
CA ARG A 371 -26.45 27.28 -19.18
C ARG A 371 -25.27 28.07 -18.60
N ASP A 372 -24.80 27.66 -17.41
CA ASP A 372 -23.66 28.29 -16.69
C ASP A 372 -22.30 27.65 -17.04
N ARG A 373 -22.23 26.71 -18.01
CA ARG A 373 -21.06 25.87 -18.29
C ARG A 373 -19.76 26.64 -18.51
N ARG A 374 -19.82 27.86 -19.11
CA ARG A 374 -18.62 28.68 -19.31
C ARG A 374 -18.05 29.18 -17.99
N ARG A 375 -18.90 29.58 -17.05
CA ARG A 375 -18.50 30.01 -15.70
C ARG A 375 -17.96 28.85 -14.87
N LEU A 376 -18.51 27.66 -15.07
CA LEU A 376 -18.14 26.43 -14.34
C LEU A 376 -17.05 25.63 -15.07
N ALA A 377 -16.46 26.15 -16.16
CA ALA A 377 -15.50 25.43 -17.01
C ALA A 377 -14.30 24.90 -16.23
N VAL A 378 -13.78 25.67 -15.27
CA VAL A 378 -12.67 25.24 -14.41
C VAL A 378 -13.05 24.00 -13.59
N LEU A 379 -14.27 23.89 -13.07
CA LEU A 379 -14.71 22.72 -12.30
C LEU A 379 -14.77 21.47 -13.18
N TYR A 380 -15.30 21.60 -14.40
CA TYR A 380 -15.30 20.48 -15.36
C TYR A 380 -13.88 20.05 -15.71
N ALA A 381 -12.99 21.01 -15.96
CA ALA A 381 -11.59 20.71 -16.26
C ALA A 381 -10.88 20.00 -15.10
N LEU A 382 -11.12 20.41 -13.84
CA LEU A 382 -10.58 19.77 -12.66
C LEU A 382 -11.10 18.31 -12.52
N ILE A 383 -12.40 18.10 -12.72
CA ILE A 383 -12.99 16.74 -12.67
C ILE A 383 -12.37 15.84 -13.73
N LEU A 384 -12.32 16.29 -14.99
CA LEU A 384 -11.82 15.50 -16.12
C LEU A 384 -10.32 15.22 -15.99
N ALA A 385 -9.53 16.23 -15.63
CA ALA A 385 -8.08 16.09 -15.46
C ALA A 385 -7.75 15.11 -14.34
N TYR A 386 -8.44 15.23 -13.21
CA TYR A 386 -8.20 14.31 -12.09
C TYR A 386 -8.66 12.88 -12.42
N ALA A 387 -9.83 12.71 -13.04
CA ALA A 387 -10.30 11.41 -13.49
C ALA A 387 -9.31 10.76 -14.46
N ALA A 388 -8.81 11.52 -15.44
CA ALA A 388 -7.79 11.07 -16.38
C ALA A 388 -6.50 10.64 -15.67
N SER A 389 -6.04 11.41 -14.68
CA SER A 389 -4.83 11.06 -13.91
C SER A 389 -4.96 9.74 -13.15
N VAL A 390 -6.14 9.43 -12.60
CA VAL A 390 -6.39 8.13 -11.94
C VAL A 390 -6.44 6.99 -12.95
N VAL A 391 -7.10 7.19 -14.10
CA VAL A 391 -7.21 6.18 -15.17
C VAL A 391 -5.84 5.82 -15.77
N LEU A 392 -4.90 6.75 -15.82
CA LEU A 392 -3.54 6.48 -16.31
C LEU A 392 -2.76 5.48 -15.45
N PHE A 393 -3.08 5.34 -14.16
CA PHE A 393 -2.45 4.39 -13.25
C PHE A 393 -3.38 3.19 -13.01
N TYR A 394 -3.98 3.09 -11.84
CA TYR A 394 -4.94 2.07 -11.47
C TYR A 394 -6.02 2.65 -10.54
N VAL A 395 -7.18 2.00 -10.49
CA VAL A 395 -8.35 2.52 -9.80
C VAL A 395 -8.52 1.86 -8.44
N LEU A 396 -8.37 2.65 -7.37
CA LEU A 396 -8.74 2.29 -6.01
C LEU A 396 -9.72 3.31 -5.44
N ALA A 397 -10.53 2.89 -4.47
CA ALA A 397 -11.49 3.77 -3.80
C ALA A 397 -10.85 5.05 -3.29
N ARG A 398 -9.72 4.94 -2.60
CA ARG A 398 -8.98 6.09 -2.06
C ARG A 398 -8.38 7.00 -3.14
N TYR A 399 -8.06 6.49 -4.35
CA TYR A 399 -7.51 7.31 -5.43
C TYR A 399 -8.58 8.10 -6.18
N ARG A 400 -9.80 7.57 -6.28
CA ARG A 400 -10.91 8.33 -6.84
C ARG A 400 -11.62 9.25 -5.83
N TYR A 401 -11.37 9.09 -4.52
CA TYR A 401 -12.04 9.84 -3.47
C TYR A 401 -11.93 11.36 -3.61
N PRO A 402 -10.83 11.98 -4.06
CA PRO A 402 -10.76 13.42 -4.37
C PRO A 402 -11.74 13.92 -5.46
N LEU A 403 -12.34 13.03 -6.26
CA LEU A 403 -13.44 13.42 -7.17
C LEU A 403 -14.73 13.75 -6.42
N VAL A 404 -14.94 13.17 -5.24
CA VAL A 404 -16.18 13.33 -4.47
C VAL A 404 -16.48 14.80 -4.16
N PRO A 405 -15.56 15.59 -3.56
CA PRO A 405 -15.80 17.01 -3.32
C PRO A 405 -15.91 17.85 -4.60
N LEU A 406 -15.43 17.38 -5.74
CA LEU A 406 -15.62 18.03 -7.04
C LEU A 406 -17.02 17.78 -7.61
N LEU A 407 -17.62 16.61 -7.34
CA LEU A 407 -18.94 16.19 -7.84
C LEU A 407 -20.10 16.66 -6.95
N ILE A 408 -19.93 16.66 -5.64
CA ILE A 408 -20.99 17.03 -4.68
C ILE A 408 -21.60 18.42 -4.94
N PRO A 409 -20.90 19.48 -5.30
CA PRO A 409 -21.48 20.78 -5.60
C PRO A 409 -22.48 20.73 -6.76
N PHE A 410 -22.19 19.95 -7.80
CA PHE A 410 -23.14 19.71 -8.91
C PHE A 410 -24.35 18.92 -8.44
N ALA A 411 -24.16 17.83 -7.70
CA ALA A 411 -25.25 17.02 -7.15
C ALA A 411 -26.19 17.86 -6.28
N ALA A 412 -25.63 18.70 -5.41
CA ALA A 412 -26.39 19.60 -4.56
C ALA A 412 -27.17 20.65 -5.38
N ALA A 413 -26.57 21.22 -6.43
CA ALA A 413 -27.24 22.15 -7.32
C ALA A 413 -28.40 21.49 -8.08
N GLY A 414 -28.20 20.26 -8.55
CA GLY A 414 -29.23 19.44 -9.22
C GLY A 414 -30.43 19.17 -8.30
N LEU A 415 -30.19 18.70 -7.08
CA LEU A 415 -31.21 18.45 -6.07
C LEU A 415 -32.03 19.72 -5.74
N VAL A 416 -31.37 20.87 -5.54
CA VAL A 416 -32.04 22.13 -5.24
C VAL A 416 -32.90 22.61 -6.40
N LYS A 417 -32.42 22.47 -7.65
CA LYS A 417 -33.23 22.83 -8.84
C LYS A 417 -34.38 21.88 -9.04
N ALA A 418 -34.19 20.58 -8.88
CA ALA A 418 -35.26 19.59 -8.96
C ALA A 418 -36.36 19.85 -7.89
N ALA A 419 -35.96 20.07 -6.63
CA ALA A 419 -36.93 20.37 -5.56
C ALA A 419 -37.72 21.64 -5.82
N ARG A 420 -37.16 22.65 -6.49
CA ARG A 420 -37.89 23.84 -6.91
C ARG A 420 -38.90 23.56 -8.01
N ALA A 421 -38.56 22.70 -8.96
CA ALA A 421 -39.45 22.32 -10.07
C ALA A 421 -40.69 21.52 -9.58
N PHE A 422 -40.54 20.67 -8.57
CA PHE A 422 -41.60 19.85 -8.01
C PHE A 422 -42.48 20.56 -6.96
N ARG A 423 -42.03 21.69 -6.40
CA ARG A 423 -42.78 22.42 -5.35
C ARG A 423 -44.21 22.84 -5.73
N PRO A 424 -44.50 23.35 -6.95
CA PRO A 424 -45.87 23.69 -7.36
C PRO A 424 -46.78 22.47 -7.42
N ALA A 425 -46.28 21.31 -7.86
CA ALA A 425 -47.06 20.07 -7.97
C ALA A 425 -47.45 19.52 -6.59
N ILE A 426 -46.56 19.61 -5.58
CA ILE A 426 -46.84 19.16 -4.21
C ILE A 426 -47.78 20.10 -3.49
N ALA A 427 -47.74 21.40 -3.78
CA ALA A 427 -48.59 22.40 -3.13
C ALA A 427 -49.94 22.61 -3.81
N GLY A 428 -50.29 21.83 -4.83
CA GLY A 428 -51.57 22.00 -5.57
C GLY A 428 -51.72 23.35 -6.30
N LEU A 429 -50.63 24.11 -6.43
CA LEU A 429 -50.59 25.43 -7.04
C LEU A 429 -50.39 25.31 -8.55
N LYS A 430 -51.18 26.08 -9.34
CA LYS A 430 -50.93 26.20 -10.79
C LYS A 430 -49.52 26.68 -11.03
N PRO A 431 -48.74 26.05 -11.92
CA PRO A 431 -47.42 26.51 -12.25
C PRO A 431 -47.49 27.96 -12.75
N ARG A 432 -46.73 28.84 -12.10
CA ARG A 432 -46.53 30.21 -12.58
C ARG A 432 -45.85 30.11 -13.93
N ALA A 433 -46.40 30.74 -14.96
CA ALA A 433 -45.85 30.79 -16.32
C ALA A 433 -44.46 31.50 -16.27
N THR A 434 -43.44 30.77 -15.92
CA THR A 434 -42.03 31.19 -16.08
C THR A 434 -41.48 30.41 -17.26
N SER A 435 -40.75 31.08 -18.13
CA SER A 435 -40.07 30.56 -19.33
C SER A 435 -39.06 29.44 -19.08
N ASP A 436 -39.01 28.90 -17.88
CA ASP A 436 -37.99 27.97 -17.40
C ASP A 436 -38.51 26.53 -17.15
N ILE A 437 -39.77 26.23 -17.48
CA ILE A 437 -40.23 24.84 -17.39
C ILE A 437 -39.70 24.08 -18.61
N PRO A 438 -38.82 23.04 -18.38
CA PRO A 438 -38.33 22.25 -19.50
C PRO A 438 -39.47 21.59 -20.27
N SER A 439 -39.35 21.49 -21.58
CA SER A 439 -40.33 20.78 -22.40
C SER A 439 -40.47 19.32 -21.93
N ARG A 440 -41.63 18.71 -22.14
CA ARG A 440 -41.88 17.30 -21.78
C ARG A 440 -40.83 16.38 -22.40
N THR A 441 -40.42 16.65 -23.64
CA THR A 441 -39.31 15.93 -24.32
C THR A 441 -37.96 16.10 -23.64
N SER A 442 -37.63 17.31 -23.18
CA SER A 442 -36.39 17.58 -22.43
C SER A 442 -36.39 16.88 -21.06
N MET A 443 -37.55 16.83 -20.39
CA MET A 443 -37.66 16.08 -19.12
C MET A 443 -37.48 14.57 -19.32
N LEU A 444 -38.10 14.01 -20.36
CA LEU A 444 -37.93 12.59 -20.70
C LEU A 444 -36.49 12.25 -21.09
N ALA A 445 -35.85 13.08 -21.90
CA ALA A 445 -34.45 12.91 -22.26
C ALA A 445 -33.51 12.97 -21.04
N THR A 446 -33.77 13.91 -20.11
CA THR A 446 -33.04 14.00 -18.85
C THR A 446 -33.24 12.76 -17.99
N ALA A 447 -34.48 12.29 -17.84
CA ALA A 447 -34.81 11.09 -17.09
C ALA A 447 -34.11 9.85 -17.70
N ALA A 448 -34.17 9.68 -19.02
CA ALA A 448 -33.49 8.59 -19.72
C ALA A 448 -31.96 8.63 -19.52
N ALA A 449 -31.36 9.81 -19.64
CA ALA A 449 -29.92 9.97 -19.38
C ALA A 449 -29.56 9.61 -17.93
N LEU A 450 -30.34 10.02 -16.94
CA LEU A 450 -30.11 9.70 -15.54
C LEU A 450 -30.25 8.19 -15.25
N VAL A 451 -31.28 7.55 -15.86
CA VAL A 451 -31.45 6.10 -15.75
C VAL A 451 -30.26 5.37 -16.38
N ALA A 452 -29.81 5.78 -17.57
CA ALA A 452 -28.63 5.19 -18.22
C ALA A 452 -27.37 5.33 -17.37
N VAL A 453 -27.12 6.53 -16.81
CA VAL A 453 -26.00 6.77 -15.89
C VAL A 453 -26.15 5.93 -14.62
N ALA A 454 -27.33 5.86 -14.02
CA ALA A 454 -27.56 5.05 -12.82
C ALA A 454 -27.32 3.56 -13.08
N ILE A 455 -27.77 3.03 -14.22
CA ILE A 455 -27.50 1.64 -14.62
C ILE A 455 -26.01 1.43 -14.82
N SER A 456 -25.32 2.28 -15.59
CA SER A 456 -23.91 2.10 -15.90
C SER A 456 -23.02 2.23 -14.66
N THR A 457 -23.30 3.17 -13.77
CA THR A 457 -22.52 3.35 -12.53
C THR A 457 -22.76 2.26 -11.50
N ASN A 458 -23.94 1.62 -11.49
CA ASN A 458 -24.26 0.52 -10.58
C ASN A 458 -24.15 -0.86 -11.25
N TRP A 459 -23.57 -0.93 -12.45
CA TRP A 459 -23.32 -2.20 -13.12
C TRP A 459 -22.32 -3.02 -12.28
N PRO A 460 -22.60 -4.29 -11.96
CA PRO A 460 -21.73 -5.08 -11.09
C PRO A 460 -20.45 -5.48 -11.85
N ILE A 461 -19.40 -4.67 -11.72
CA ILE A 461 -18.07 -4.98 -12.27
C ILE A 461 -17.31 -5.89 -11.31
N GLU A 462 -17.41 -5.59 -10.00
CA GLU A 462 -16.84 -6.39 -8.92
C GLU A 462 -17.87 -6.55 -7.80
N SER A 463 -17.77 -7.65 -7.03
CA SER A 463 -18.73 -7.94 -5.96
C SER A 463 -18.26 -7.39 -4.61
N GLN A 464 -19.19 -6.93 -3.78
CA GLN A 464 -18.89 -6.55 -2.39
C GLN A 464 -18.34 -7.74 -1.58
N ALA A 465 -18.82 -8.94 -1.88
CA ALA A 465 -18.31 -10.17 -1.25
C ALA A 465 -16.82 -10.38 -1.55
N ALA A 466 -16.37 -10.10 -2.79
CA ALA A 466 -14.96 -10.15 -3.13
C ALA A 466 -14.12 -9.13 -2.34
N MET A 467 -14.63 -7.90 -2.21
CA MET A 467 -13.93 -6.85 -1.43
C MET A 467 -13.84 -7.22 0.05
N ARG A 468 -14.91 -7.76 0.61
CA ARG A 468 -14.92 -8.27 1.99
C ARG A 468 -13.93 -9.42 2.19
N ALA A 469 -13.85 -10.36 1.26
CA ALA A 469 -12.90 -11.48 1.35
C ALA A 469 -11.45 -10.99 1.38
N VAL A 470 -11.10 -9.98 0.60
CA VAL A 470 -9.76 -9.36 0.64
C VAL A 470 -9.49 -8.74 2.01
N THR A 471 -10.43 -7.95 2.55
CA THR A 471 -10.26 -7.29 3.85
C THR A 471 -10.12 -8.29 5.00
N GLU A 472 -10.98 -9.32 5.03
CA GLU A 472 -10.92 -10.39 6.04
C GLU A 472 -9.59 -11.16 5.94
N THR A 473 -9.09 -11.38 4.71
CA THR A 473 -7.78 -12.03 4.49
C THR A 473 -6.64 -11.14 5.00
N ASN A 474 -6.63 -9.85 4.67
CA ASN A 474 -5.61 -8.91 5.13
C ASN A 474 -5.58 -8.80 6.65
N LEU A 475 -6.75 -8.79 7.29
CA LEU A 475 -6.86 -8.78 8.75
C LEU A 475 -6.34 -10.09 9.35
N GLY A 476 -6.63 -11.23 8.72
CA GLY A 476 -6.04 -12.51 9.09
C GLY A 476 -4.52 -12.51 9.04
N VAL A 477 -3.92 -11.97 7.98
CA VAL A 477 -2.45 -11.83 7.83
C VAL A 477 -1.87 -10.95 8.95
N ALA A 478 -2.49 -9.81 9.25
CA ALA A 478 -2.03 -8.93 10.30
C ALA A 478 -2.12 -9.57 11.70
N LEU A 479 -3.19 -10.30 11.98
CA LEU A 479 -3.37 -11.07 13.22
C LEU A 479 -2.35 -12.20 13.35
N GLN A 480 -2.06 -12.91 12.27
CA GLN A 480 -1.05 -13.96 12.23
C GLN A 480 0.35 -13.41 12.50
N THR A 481 0.68 -12.25 11.94
CA THR A 481 1.94 -11.53 12.24
C THR A 481 2.04 -11.18 13.73
N ASP A 482 0.93 -10.80 14.36
CA ASP A 482 0.84 -10.54 15.80
C ASP A 482 0.75 -11.83 16.67
N ARG A 483 0.93 -13.02 16.09
CA ARG A 483 0.83 -14.33 16.74
C ARG A 483 -0.55 -14.67 17.33
N LYS A 484 -1.62 -14.01 16.88
CA LYS A 484 -3.02 -14.26 17.26
C LYS A 484 -3.64 -15.26 16.30
N LEU A 485 -3.15 -16.50 16.33
CA LEU A 485 -3.47 -17.53 15.32
C LEU A 485 -4.95 -17.90 15.26
N ASP A 486 -5.64 -18.06 16.38
CA ASP A 486 -7.06 -18.42 16.40
C ASP A 486 -7.94 -17.33 15.77
N ASP A 487 -7.64 -16.06 16.07
CA ASP A 487 -8.33 -14.92 15.47
C ASP A 487 -8.05 -14.85 13.96
N ALA A 488 -6.79 -15.07 13.53
CA ALA A 488 -6.41 -15.11 12.12
C ALA A 488 -7.19 -16.20 11.36
N ILE A 489 -7.24 -17.42 11.91
CA ILE A 489 -8.00 -18.54 11.35
C ILE A 489 -9.49 -18.20 11.22
N ALA A 490 -10.07 -17.53 12.23
CA ALA A 490 -11.46 -17.11 12.18
C ALA A 490 -11.71 -16.09 11.05
N HIS A 491 -10.79 -15.15 10.83
CA HIS A 491 -10.90 -14.17 9.75
C HIS A 491 -10.71 -14.79 8.37
N TYR A 492 -9.77 -15.70 8.17
CA TYR A 492 -9.64 -16.43 6.90
C TYR A 492 -10.90 -17.27 6.59
N ARG A 493 -11.52 -17.90 7.59
CA ARG A 493 -12.79 -18.61 7.39
C ARG A 493 -13.94 -17.68 7.01
N ARG A 494 -13.97 -16.44 7.53
CA ARG A 494 -14.94 -15.42 7.08
C ARG A 494 -14.68 -14.99 5.66
N ALA A 495 -13.41 -14.84 5.25
CA ALA A 495 -13.04 -14.55 3.88
C ALA A 495 -13.55 -15.63 2.92
N ILE A 496 -13.34 -16.90 3.25
CA ILE A 496 -13.84 -18.07 2.51
C ILE A 496 -15.37 -18.09 2.46
N ALA A 497 -16.05 -17.80 3.57
CA ALA A 497 -17.50 -17.74 3.61
C ALA A 497 -18.07 -16.61 2.74
N ALA A 498 -17.37 -15.47 2.66
CA ALA A 498 -17.73 -14.35 1.78
C ALA A 498 -17.47 -14.69 0.30
N ARG A 499 -16.37 -15.38 -0.01
CA ARG A 499 -15.98 -15.76 -1.37
C ARG A 499 -15.35 -17.15 -1.38
N PRO A 500 -16.16 -18.20 -1.63
CA PRO A 500 -15.71 -19.60 -1.57
C PRO A 500 -14.70 -20.02 -2.64
N ASP A 501 -14.54 -19.25 -3.71
CA ASP A 501 -13.57 -19.45 -4.80
C ASP A 501 -12.29 -18.63 -4.65
N TYR A 502 -12.04 -18.01 -3.48
CA TYR A 502 -10.90 -17.15 -3.25
C TYR A 502 -9.67 -17.93 -2.74
N ALA A 503 -8.88 -18.51 -3.66
CA ALA A 503 -7.70 -19.32 -3.36
C ALA A 503 -6.71 -18.69 -2.37
N PRO A 504 -6.42 -17.34 -2.39
CA PRO A 504 -5.55 -16.72 -1.39
C PRO A 504 -5.99 -16.90 0.06
N ALA A 505 -7.29 -16.88 0.35
CA ALA A 505 -7.78 -17.08 1.70
C ALA A 505 -7.53 -18.51 2.20
N TYR A 506 -7.66 -19.51 1.31
CA TYR A 506 -7.32 -20.91 1.66
C TYR A 506 -5.82 -21.08 1.89
N SER A 507 -4.96 -20.53 1.05
CA SER A 507 -3.52 -20.61 1.22
C SER A 507 -3.06 -19.99 2.54
N ASN A 508 -3.59 -18.80 2.89
CA ASN A 508 -3.26 -18.15 4.16
C ASN A 508 -3.84 -18.87 5.37
N LEU A 509 -5.07 -19.42 5.25
CA LEU A 509 -5.65 -20.29 6.29
C LEU A 509 -4.76 -21.50 6.54
N ALA A 510 -4.29 -22.16 5.49
CA ALA A 510 -3.43 -23.33 5.61
C ALA A 510 -2.09 -22.97 6.29
N THR A 511 -1.50 -21.81 5.95
CA THR A 511 -0.30 -21.32 6.63
C THR A 511 -0.55 -21.07 8.13
N ALA A 512 -1.67 -20.45 8.48
CA ALA A 512 -2.04 -20.21 9.88
C ALA A 512 -2.30 -21.52 10.65
N LEU A 513 -2.92 -22.52 10.00
CA LEU A 513 -3.13 -23.84 10.56
C LEU A 513 -1.80 -24.57 10.79
N ARG A 514 -0.85 -24.49 9.86
CA ARG A 514 0.54 -24.99 10.04
C ARG A 514 1.21 -24.35 11.26
N ASP A 515 1.14 -23.02 11.37
CA ASP A 515 1.73 -22.27 12.49
C ASP A 515 1.05 -22.67 13.83
N ALA A 516 -0.24 -23.02 13.80
CA ALA A 516 -1.01 -23.56 14.93
C ALA A 516 -0.78 -25.06 15.16
N LYS A 517 0.12 -25.72 14.41
CA LYS A 517 0.43 -27.18 14.48
C LYS A 517 -0.76 -28.09 14.12
N ARG A 518 -1.72 -27.60 13.35
CA ARG A 518 -2.89 -28.36 12.85
C ARG A 518 -2.57 -28.87 11.42
N LEU A 519 -1.61 -29.78 11.32
CA LEU A 519 -0.94 -30.12 10.06
C LEU A 519 -1.87 -30.79 9.04
N ASP A 520 -2.71 -31.76 9.47
CA ASP A 520 -3.66 -32.41 8.56
C ASP A 520 -4.67 -31.47 7.93
N GLU A 521 -5.16 -30.50 8.73
CA GLU A 521 -6.07 -29.47 8.23
C GLU A 521 -5.34 -28.51 7.28
N ALA A 522 -4.08 -28.18 7.55
CA ALA A 522 -3.27 -27.34 6.68
C ALA A 522 -3.08 -27.99 5.31
N VAL A 523 -2.69 -29.27 5.26
CA VAL A 523 -2.54 -30.05 4.01
C VAL A 523 -3.83 -30.04 3.20
N ALA A 524 -4.96 -30.41 3.82
CA ALA A 524 -6.26 -30.41 3.13
C ALA A 524 -6.64 -29.02 2.59
N THR A 525 -6.31 -27.96 3.34
CA THR A 525 -6.64 -26.60 2.97
C THR A 525 -5.75 -26.09 1.82
N TYR A 526 -4.43 -26.42 1.79
CA TYR A 526 -3.57 -26.14 0.62
C TYR A 526 -4.06 -26.85 -0.63
N GLN A 527 -4.47 -28.10 -0.53
CA GLN A 527 -5.03 -28.85 -1.67
C GLN A 527 -6.30 -28.18 -2.21
N GLN A 528 -7.15 -27.63 -1.34
CA GLN A 528 -8.32 -26.82 -1.77
C GLN A 528 -7.89 -25.54 -2.49
N ALA A 529 -6.89 -24.81 -1.98
CA ALA A 529 -6.36 -23.63 -2.64
C ALA A 529 -5.88 -23.94 -4.05
N LEU A 530 -5.13 -25.05 -4.22
CA LEU A 530 -4.58 -25.48 -5.50
C LEU A 530 -5.62 -26.12 -6.43
N THR A 531 -6.73 -26.64 -5.88
CA THR A 531 -7.89 -27.06 -6.70
C THR A 531 -8.59 -25.85 -7.33
N LEU A 532 -8.71 -24.76 -6.57
CA LEU A 532 -9.31 -23.51 -7.06
C LEU A 532 -8.40 -22.78 -8.05
N GLN A 533 -7.09 -22.78 -7.82
CA GLN A 533 -6.11 -22.11 -8.64
C GLN A 533 -4.85 -22.99 -8.81
N PRO A 534 -4.80 -23.87 -9.82
CA PRO A 534 -3.73 -24.85 -10.00
C PRO A 534 -2.32 -24.27 -10.21
N GLU A 535 -2.22 -23.03 -10.72
CA GLU A 535 -0.95 -22.32 -10.97
C GLU A 535 -0.65 -21.26 -9.90
N PHE A 536 -1.16 -21.43 -8.68
CA PHE A 536 -0.96 -20.46 -7.59
C PHE A 536 0.42 -20.65 -6.94
N ALA A 537 1.44 -19.92 -7.42
CA ALA A 537 2.83 -20.03 -6.98
C ALA A 537 2.99 -19.96 -5.45
N ALA A 538 2.35 -18.98 -4.80
CA ALA A 538 2.47 -18.81 -3.35
C ALA A 538 1.87 -20.00 -2.57
N ALA A 539 0.77 -20.61 -3.04
CA ALA A 539 0.22 -21.80 -2.42
C ALA A 539 1.14 -23.01 -2.61
N HIS A 540 1.71 -23.18 -3.81
CA HIS A 540 2.72 -24.20 -4.05
C HIS A 540 3.94 -24.02 -3.16
N TYR A 541 4.50 -22.82 -3.06
CA TYR A 541 5.65 -22.51 -2.21
C TYR A 541 5.38 -22.81 -0.73
N ASN A 542 4.25 -22.31 -0.20
CA ASN A 542 3.91 -22.51 1.21
C ASN A 542 3.60 -23.98 1.54
N PHE A 543 2.96 -24.69 0.62
CA PHE A 543 2.69 -26.12 0.78
C PHE A 543 3.97 -26.93 0.70
N ALA A 544 4.86 -26.61 -0.24
CA ALA A 544 6.17 -27.25 -0.33
C ALA A 544 7.00 -27.09 0.95
N ASN A 545 6.98 -25.91 1.57
CA ASN A 545 7.64 -25.70 2.86
C ASN A 545 7.05 -26.59 3.96
N LEU A 546 5.72 -26.74 4.01
CA LEU A 546 5.09 -27.67 4.96
C LEU A 546 5.53 -29.11 4.72
N LEU A 547 5.52 -29.57 3.47
CA LEU A 547 5.93 -30.93 3.11
C LEU A 547 7.40 -31.19 3.43
N LEU A 548 8.26 -30.18 3.23
CA LEU A 548 9.68 -30.25 3.57
C LEU A 548 9.88 -30.34 5.09
N ASP A 549 9.13 -29.58 5.88
CA ASP A 549 9.15 -29.62 7.35
C ASP A 549 8.69 -31.01 7.86
N GLU A 550 7.75 -31.68 7.15
CA GLU A 550 7.26 -33.04 7.46
C GLU A 550 8.18 -34.15 6.90
N GLY A 551 9.27 -33.80 6.20
CA GLY A 551 10.25 -34.75 5.66
C GLY A 551 9.91 -35.32 4.28
N ASP A 552 8.81 -34.91 3.63
CA ASP A 552 8.48 -35.31 2.25
C ASP A 552 9.19 -34.40 1.24
N ALA A 553 10.50 -34.57 1.14
CA ALA A 553 11.34 -33.79 0.24
C ALA A 553 10.96 -34.00 -1.25
N ALA A 554 10.38 -35.16 -1.62
CA ALA A 554 10.02 -35.44 -3.01
C ALA A 554 8.78 -34.64 -3.43
N ALA A 555 7.71 -34.67 -2.63
CA ALA A 555 6.55 -33.85 -2.89
C ALA A 555 6.86 -32.36 -2.78
N ALA A 556 7.70 -31.94 -1.82
CA ALA A 556 8.16 -30.57 -1.70
C ALA A 556 8.85 -30.06 -2.98
N ALA A 557 9.78 -30.85 -3.54
CA ALA A 557 10.48 -30.51 -4.79
C ALA A 557 9.52 -30.34 -5.97
N ASP A 558 8.50 -31.21 -6.14
CA ASP A 558 7.49 -31.04 -7.20
C ASP A 558 6.72 -29.70 -7.04
N HIS A 559 6.30 -29.38 -5.84
CA HIS A 559 5.58 -28.15 -5.56
C HIS A 559 6.46 -26.91 -5.74
N PHE A 560 7.73 -26.92 -5.33
CA PHE A 560 8.66 -25.81 -5.63
C PHE A 560 8.86 -25.62 -7.13
N GLN A 561 9.03 -26.70 -7.88
CA GLN A 561 9.13 -26.62 -9.34
C GLN A 561 7.88 -26.04 -9.99
N ARG A 562 6.69 -26.35 -9.48
CA ARG A 562 5.43 -25.75 -9.94
C ARG A 562 5.37 -24.26 -9.62
N ALA A 563 5.83 -23.84 -8.43
CA ALA A 563 5.94 -22.43 -8.11
C ALA A 563 6.85 -21.68 -9.08
N LEU A 564 7.99 -22.24 -9.44
CA LEU A 564 8.94 -21.65 -10.40
C LEU A 564 8.42 -21.55 -11.84
N ARG A 565 7.39 -22.33 -12.24
CA ARG A 565 6.78 -22.17 -13.56
C ARG A 565 6.10 -20.81 -13.75
N THR A 566 5.52 -20.29 -12.69
CA THR A 566 4.84 -18.99 -12.70
C THR A 566 5.70 -17.85 -12.20
N GLU A 567 6.60 -18.12 -11.26
CA GLU A 567 7.51 -17.14 -10.64
C GLU A 567 8.98 -17.62 -10.75
N PRO A 568 9.58 -17.62 -11.95
CA PRO A 568 10.93 -18.18 -12.16
C PRO A 568 12.05 -17.35 -11.50
N ALA A 569 11.79 -16.11 -11.11
CA ALA A 569 12.77 -15.21 -10.50
C ALA A 569 12.66 -15.13 -8.97
N SER A 570 12.35 -16.25 -8.30
CA SER A 570 12.22 -16.30 -6.84
C SER A 570 13.44 -16.98 -6.19
N ALA A 571 14.34 -16.19 -5.61
CA ALA A 571 15.53 -16.69 -4.91
C ALA A 571 15.18 -17.67 -3.78
N ASP A 572 14.12 -17.35 -3.00
CA ASP A 572 13.67 -18.21 -1.90
C ASP A 572 13.18 -19.57 -2.38
N VAL A 573 12.45 -19.63 -3.51
CA VAL A 573 11.95 -20.89 -4.06
C VAL A 573 13.11 -21.74 -4.57
N HIS A 574 14.07 -21.15 -5.30
CA HIS A 574 15.28 -21.84 -5.76
C HIS A 574 16.10 -22.37 -4.57
N ASN A 575 16.31 -21.56 -3.53
CA ASN A 575 17.00 -21.99 -2.32
C ASN A 575 16.30 -23.20 -1.64
N ASN A 576 14.97 -23.14 -1.49
CA ASN A 576 14.23 -24.19 -0.80
C ASN A 576 14.08 -25.46 -1.67
N LEU A 577 14.00 -25.31 -3.01
CA LEU A 577 14.12 -26.44 -3.95
C LEU A 577 15.49 -27.12 -3.83
N GLY A 578 16.57 -26.31 -3.73
CA GLY A 578 17.91 -26.82 -3.48
C GLY A 578 18.00 -27.64 -2.18
N ILE A 579 17.38 -27.17 -1.09
CA ILE A 579 17.31 -27.94 0.18
C ILE A 579 16.55 -29.26 -0.02
N ALA A 580 15.40 -29.23 -0.70
CA ALA A 580 14.64 -30.44 -0.96
C ALA A 580 15.42 -31.46 -1.81
N LEU A 581 16.11 -30.99 -2.87
CA LEU A 581 16.96 -31.83 -3.73
C LEU A 581 18.17 -32.41 -2.97
N ALA A 582 18.82 -31.61 -2.11
CA ALA A 582 19.91 -32.10 -1.27
C ALA A 582 19.42 -33.19 -0.31
N GLY A 583 18.24 -33.03 0.29
CA GLY A 583 17.60 -34.05 1.12
C GLY A 583 17.30 -35.35 0.37
N LEU A 584 17.10 -35.28 -0.96
CA LEU A 584 16.92 -36.45 -1.84
C LEU A 584 18.26 -37.03 -2.34
N GLY A 585 19.41 -36.49 -1.93
CA GLY A 585 20.73 -36.89 -2.41
C GLY A 585 21.07 -36.40 -3.84
N ARG A 586 20.22 -35.55 -4.45
CA ARG A 586 20.40 -34.99 -5.81
C ARG A 586 21.32 -33.75 -5.76
N LEU A 587 22.57 -33.97 -5.29
CA LEU A 587 23.46 -32.87 -4.89
C LEU A 587 23.83 -31.92 -6.05
N ASP A 588 24.09 -32.43 -7.27
CA ASP A 588 24.43 -31.56 -8.39
C ASP A 588 23.27 -30.65 -8.81
N GLU A 589 22.03 -31.14 -8.73
CA GLU A 589 20.83 -30.33 -8.99
C GLU A 589 20.61 -29.32 -7.87
N ALA A 590 20.83 -29.72 -6.60
CA ALA A 590 20.77 -28.79 -5.47
C ALA A 590 21.78 -27.64 -5.62
N VAL A 591 23.02 -27.95 -6.01
CA VAL A 591 24.06 -26.94 -6.29
C VAL A 591 23.64 -25.98 -7.40
N ALA A 592 22.99 -26.49 -8.46
CA ALA A 592 22.48 -25.64 -9.54
C ALA A 592 21.41 -24.66 -9.03
N GLU A 593 20.46 -25.16 -8.22
CA GLU A 593 19.38 -24.35 -7.67
C GLU A 593 19.90 -23.30 -6.66
N PHE A 594 20.85 -23.64 -5.78
CA PHE A 594 21.48 -22.66 -4.90
C PHE A 594 22.23 -21.57 -5.67
N ARG A 595 22.91 -21.91 -6.78
CA ARG A 595 23.54 -20.92 -7.64
C ARG A 595 22.54 -19.98 -8.30
N GLN A 596 21.37 -20.50 -8.73
CA GLN A 596 20.28 -19.66 -9.22
C GLN A 596 19.74 -18.74 -8.12
N ALA A 597 19.57 -19.24 -6.89
CA ALA A 597 19.20 -18.41 -5.75
C ALA A 597 20.19 -17.28 -5.51
N ILE A 598 21.49 -17.55 -5.59
CA ILE A 598 22.58 -16.56 -5.43
C ILE A 598 22.61 -15.56 -6.60
N GLU A 599 22.36 -16.00 -7.82
CA GLU A 599 22.26 -15.11 -8.98
C GLU A 599 21.12 -14.12 -8.81
N LEU A 600 19.97 -14.57 -8.27
CA LEU A 600 18.80 -13.74 -7.98
C LEU A 600 18.97 -12.84 -6.75
N ASP A 601 19.66 -13.34 -5.71
CA ASP A 601 20.01 -12.56 -4.51
C ASP A 601 21.48 -12.78 -4.09
N PRO A 602 22.41 -11.99 -4.62
CA PRO A 602 23.85 -12.10 -4.30
C PRO A 602 24.21 -11.73 -2.85
N LYS A 603 23.24 -11.27 -2.05
CA LYS A 603 23.45 -10.96 -0.63
C LYS A 603 22.88 -12.01 0.33
N SER A 604 22.30 -13.08 -0.19
CA SER A 604 21.73 -14.16 0.60
C SER A 604 22.80 -15.02 1.25
N ALA A 605 23.23 -14.67 2.47
CA ALA A 605 24.16 -15.50 3.27
C ALA A 605 23.64 -16.94 3.39
N LYS A 606 22.32 -17.13 3.54
CA LYS A 606 21.66 -18.43 3.64
C LYS A 606 21.87 -19.28 2.38
N ALA A 607 21.73 -18.70 1.19
CA ALA A 607 21.92 -19.44 -0.06
C ALA A 607 23.40 -19.85 -0.26
N TYR A 608 24.34 -18.98 0.08
CA TYR A 608 25.77 -19.32 0.06
C TYR A 608 26.12 -20.41 1.06
N ARG A 609 25.56 -20.40 2.26
CA ARG A 609 25.76 -21.44 3.26
C ARG A 609 25.23 -22.78 2.77
N ASN A 610 23.97 -22.83 2.29
CA ASN A 610 23.37 -24.05 1.76
C ASN A 610 24.14 -24.59 0.53
N LEU A 611 24.66 -23.72 -0.34
CA LEU A 611 25.54 -24.08 -1.43
C LEU A 611 26.83 -24.74 -0.90
N GLY A 612 27.44 -24.16 0.13
CA GLY A 612 28.64 -24.68 0.75
C GLY A 612 28.43 -26.07 1.35
N ASP A 613 27.34 -26.27 2.07
CA ASP A 613 26.98 -27.56 2.68
C ASP A 613 26.74 -28.63 1.60
N ALA A 614 26.01 -28.30 0.53
CA ALA A 614 25.77 -29.23 -0.58
C ALA A 614 27.08 -29.58 -1.32
N LEU A 615 27.98 -28.61 -1.55
CA LEU A 615 29.28 -28.82 -2.17
C LEU A 615 30.20 -29.65 -1.30
N SER A 616 30.21 -29.44 0.02
CA SER A 616 30.97 -30.25 1.00
C SER A 616 30.51 -31.71 0.95
N THR A 617 29.17 -31.91 1.01
CA THR A 617 28.58 -33.25 0.92
C THR A 617 28.86 -33.92 -0.43
N ALA A 618 28.99 -33.15 -1.52
CA ALA A 618 29.36 -33.64 -2.84
C ALA A 618 30.89 -33.87 -3.00
N GLY A 619 31.68 -33.61 -1.96
CA GLY A 619 33.15 -33.75 -1.99
C GLY A 619 33.89 -32.63 -2.74
N ARG A 620 33.22 -31.54 -3.08
CA ARG A 620 33.76 -30.38 -3.82
C ARG A 620 34.31 -29.34 -2.86
N GLN A 621 35.33 -29.75 -2.05
CA GLN A 621 35.78 -29.04 -0.85
C GLN A 621 36.26 -27.60 -1.11
N ALA A 622 36.97 -27.36 -2.24
CA ALA A 622 37.48 -26.02 -2.54
C ALA A 622 36.34 -25.02 -2.79
N GLU A 623 35.34 -25.43 -3.56
CA GLU A 623 34.15 -24.61 -3.86
C GLU A 623 33.29 -24.41 -2.62
N ALA A 624 33.18 -25.43 -1.75
CA ALA A 624 32.47 -25.33 -0.49
C ALA A 624 33.08 -24.24 0.42
N LEU A 625 34.42 -24.24 0.56
CA LEU A 625 35.12 -23.23 1.35
C LEU A 625 34.91 -21.80 0.82
N ASP A 626 34.91 -21.62 -0.49
CA ASP A 626 34.67 -20.30 -1.07
C ASP A 626 33.22 -19.81 -0.80
N ALA A 627 32.26 -20.70 -0.93
CA ALA A 627 30.86 -20.39 -0.66
C ALA A 627 30.62 -20.06 0.84
N LEU A 628 31.13 -20.88 1.76
CA LEU A 628 31.00 -20.68 3.20
C LEU A 628 31.73 -19.42 3.69
N ARG A 629 32.87 -19.07 3.12
CA ARG A 629 33.53 -17.79 3.40
C ARG A 629 32.67 -16.62 3.00
N ARG A 630 32.07 -16.70 1.81
CA ARG A 630 31.17 -15.66 1.34
C ARG A 630 29.95 -15.51 2.21
N ALA A 631 29.37 -16.63 2.70
CA ALA A 631 28.28 -16.61 3.66
C ALA A 631 28.68 -15.92 4.97
N ALA A 632 29.86 -16.26 5.53
CA ALA A 632 30.39 -15.67 6.76
C ALA A 632 30.74 -14.17 6.63
N GLU A 633 31.15 -13.72 5.43
CA GLU A 633 31.34 -12.30 5.13
C GLU A 633 30.02 -11.52 5.10
N LEU A 634 28.97 -12.13 4.55
CA LEU A 634 27.64 -11.51 4.42
C LEU A 634 26.90 -11.45 5.77
N ASP A 635 27.04 -12.49 6.60
CA ASP A 635 26.52 -12.50 7.98
C ASP A 635 27.61 -12.93 8.97
N PRO A 636 28.42 -12.00 9.46
CA PRO A 636 29.52 -12.30 10.42
C PRO A 636 29.03 -12.78 11.79
N ASN A 637 27.76 -12.61 12.13
CA ASN A 637 27.20 -12.94 13.44
C ASN A 637 26.42 -14.26 13.46
N ASP A 638 26.31 -14.95 12.33
CA ASP A 638 25.68 -16.28 12.28
C ASP A 638 26.68 -17.36 12.76
N ALA A 639 26.45 -17.86 13.98
CA ALA A 639 27.27 -18.93 14.57
C ALA A 639 27.22 -20.24 13.77
N ALA A 640 26.09 -20.53 13.11
CA ALA A 640 25.93 -21.74 12.31
C ALA A 640 26.81 -21.70 11.05
N THR A 641 26.79 -20.59 10.31
CA THR A 641 27.66 -20.39 9.13
C THR A 641 29.13 -20.48 9.49
N ARG A 642 29.56 -19.91 10.63
CA ARG A 642 30.95 -20.03 11.09
C ARG A 642 31.33 -21.46 11.48
N TYR A 643 30.39 -22.18 12.10
CA TYR A 643 30.59 -23.60 12.42
C TYR A 643 30.75 -24.45 11.15
N ASP A 644 29.90 -24.23 10.13
CA ASP A 644 30.00 -24.96 8.86
C ASP A 644 31.32 -24.65 8.13
N LEU A 645 31.73 -23.38 8.11
CA LEU A 645 33.05 -23.00 7.58
C LEU A 645 34.22 -23.66 8.36
N ALA A 646 34.16 -23.67 9.70
CA ALA A 646 35.16 -24.27 10.55
C ALA A 646 35.23 -25.80 10.31
N SER A 647 34.12 -26.45 10.15
CA SER A 647 34.00 -27.87 9.84
C SER A 647 34.59 -28.20 8.46
N ALA A 648 34.26 -27.43 7.45
CA ALA A 648 34.83 -27.59 6.10
C ALA A 648 36.35 -27.32 6.10
N LEU A 649 36.84 -26.38 6.89
CA LEU A 649 38.29 -26.12 7.06
C LEU A 649 39.00 -27.28 7.78
N LEU A 650 38.37 -27.89 8.78
CA LEU A 650 38.86 -29.06 9.48
C LEU A 650 38.97 -30.26 8.53
N GLU A 651 37.97 -30.53 7.73
CA GLU A 651 37.97 -31.58 6.70
C GLU A 651 39.05 -31.34 5.64
N ALA A 652 39.28 -30.07 5.26
CA ALA A 652 40.35 -29.68 4.33
C ALA A 652 41.77 -29.72 4.97
N GLY A 653 41.89 -30.08 6.25
CA GLY A 653 43.16 -30.10 6.97
C GLY A 653 43.75 -28.72 7.30
N ARG A 654 42.99 -27.63 7.15
CA ARG A 654 43.41 -26.26 7.42
C ARG A 654 43.18 -25.92 8.91
N LEU A 655 43.94 -26.64 9.75
CA LEU A 655 43.73 -26.73 11.21
C LEU A 655 43.78 -25.37 11.93
N ASP A 656 44.69 -24.47 11.57
CA ASP A 656 44.80 -23.16 12.24
C ASP A 656 43.58 -22.30 11.99
N GLU A 657 43.09 -22.30 10.75
CA GLU A 657 41.87 -21.55 10.36
C GLU A 657 40.63 -22.17 10.99
N ALA A 658 40.53 -23.49 11.00
CA ALA A 658 39.43 -24.21 11.65
C ALA A 658 39.31 -23.85 13.13
N VAL A 659 40.44 -23.87 13.87
CA VAL A 659 40.49 -23.47 15.28
C VAL A 659 40.05 -22.01 15.47
N ALA A 660 40.47 -21.10 14.57
CA ALA A 660 40.06 -19.69 14.64
C ALA A 660 38.55 -19.52 14.47
N GLU A 661 37.94 -20.19 13.48
CA GLU A 661 36.51 -20.12 13.21
C GLU A 661 35.69 -20.84 14.27
N PHE A 662 36.10 -22.01 14.78
CA PHE A 662 35.39 -22.65 15.92
C PHE A 662 35.43 -21.76 17.17
N ARG A 663 36.55 -21.10 17.47
CA ARG A 663 36.62 -20.12 18.57
C ARG A 663 35.70 -18.92 18.31
N ALA A 664 35.56 -18.47 17.04
CA ALA A 664 34.62 -17.44 16.68
C ALA A 664 33.16 -17.90 16.87
N THR A 665 32.82 -19.11 16.45
CA THR A 665 31.52 -19.75 16.70
C THR A 665 31.21 -19.76 18.19
N LEU A 666 32.14 -20.20 19.03
CA LEU A 666 31.92 -20.29 20.48
C LEU A 666 31.85 -18.93 21.19
N ARG A 667 32.43 -17.87 20.61
CA ARG A 667 32.18 -16.50 21.10
C ARG A 667 30.74 -16.04 20.85
N LEU A 668 30.11 -16.48 19.75
CA LEU A 668 28.71 -16.15 19.41
C LEU A 668 27.75 -17.10 20.13
N ALA A 669 28.07 -18.36 20.23
CA ALA A 669 27.25 -19.39 20.82
C ALA A 669 28.10 -20.27 21.81
N PRO A 670 28.30 -19.82 23.06
CA PRO A 670 29.19 -20.51 24.02
C PRO A 670 28.74 -21.91 24.40
N ASN A 671 27.46 -22.25 24.20
CA ASN A 671 26.90 -23.58 24.56
C ASN A 671 26.74 -24.50 23.34
N PHE A 672 27.47 -24.25 22.25
CA PHE A 672 27.39 -25.08 21.04
C PHE A 672 28.22 -26.34 21.21
N VAL A 673 27.59 -27.43 21.59
CA VAL A 673 28.22 -28.69 21.98
C VAL A 673 29.11 -29.28 20.88
N GLU A 674 28.60 -29.32 19.65
CA GLU A 674 29.33 -29.83 18.48
C GLU A 674 30.56 -28.98 18.15
N ALA A 675 30.49 -27.66 18.36
CA ALA A 675 31.60 -26.76 18.11
C ALA A 675 32.75 -27.00 19.12
N HIS A 676 32.43 -27.25 20.40
CA HIS A 676 33.46 -27.67 21.39
C HIS A 676 34.10 -28.99 21.02
N ASN A 677 33.30 -29.99 20.60
CA ASN A 677 33.84 -31.27 20.17
C ASN A 677 34.78 -31.13 18.96
N ASN A 678 34.33 -30.38 17.92
CA ASN A 678 35.10 -30.23 16.69
C ASN A 678 36.33 -29.32 16.88
N LEU A 679 36.27 -28.30 17.77
CA LEU A 679 37.45 -27.55 18.22
C LEU A 679 38.44 -28.49 18.91
N GLY A 680 37.97 -29.41 19.77
CA GLY A 680 38.80 -30.42 20.41
C GLY A 680 39.48 -31.33 19.38
N ILE A 681 38.76 -31.75 18.31
CA ILE A 681 39.34 -32.56 17.23
C ILE A 681 40.42 -31.76 16.50
N ALA A 682 40.15 -30.50 16.12
CA ALA A 682 41.12 -29.63 15.45
C ALA A 682 42.40 -29.39 16.29
N LEU A 683 42.22 -29.11 17.58
CA LEU A 683 43.37 -28.94 18.51
C LEU A 683 44.15 -30.23 18.72
N GLY A 684 43.46 -31.37 18.83
CA GLY A 684 44.09 -32.69 18.93
C GLY A 684 44.94 -33.02 17.69
N SER A 685 44.42 -32.69 16.50
CA SER A 685 45.14 -32.83 15.22
C SER A 685 46.35 -31.90 15.12
N GLN A 686 46.37 -30.77 15.82
CA GLN A 686 47.55 -29.89 15.98
C GLN A 686 48.54 -30.38 17.06
N GLY A 687 48.25 -31.49 17.75
CA GLY A 687 49.06 -31.99 18.87
C GLY A 687 48.82 -31.24 20.19
N LYS A 688 47.87 -30.31 20.29
CA LYS A 688 47.53 -29.54 21.49
C LYS A 688 46.57 -30.33 22.39
N LEU A 689 47.06 -31.49 22.88
CA LEU A 689 46.22 -32.48 23.58
C LEU A 689 45.55 -31.95 24.84
N GLU A 690 46.21 -31.10 25.64
CA GLU A 690 45.61 -30.57 26.87
C GLU A 690 44.40 -29.62 26.56
N GLU A 691 44.55 -28.76 25.55
CA GLU A 691 43.44 -27.90 25.11
C GLU A 691 42.31 -28.74 24.53
N ALA A 692 42.62 -29.74 23.70
CA ALA A 692 41.61 -30.65 23.14
C ALA A 692 40.83 -31.39 24.26
N ILE A 693 41.49 -31.89 25.30
CA ILE A 693 40.84 -32.53 26.45
C ILE A 693 39.93 -31.54 27.19
N GLY A 694 40.35 -30.26 27.29
CA GLY A 694 39.50 -29.21 27.86
C GLY A 694 38.21 -29.03 27.09
N GLU A 695 38.29 -28.91 25.77
CA GLU A 695 37.12 -28.71 24.91
C GLU A 695 36.16 -29.93 24.90
N PHE A 696 36.70 -31.16 24.85
CA PHE A 696 35.87 -32.37 24.96
C PHE A 696 35.13 -32.46 26.31
N ARG A 697 35.77 -32.00 27.41
CA ARG A 697 35.09 -31.95 28.72
C ARG A 697 33.96 -30.91 28.76
N LEU A 698 34.19 -29.75 28.18
CA LEU A 698 33.15 -28.74 28.06
C LEU A 698 31.95 -29.24 27.22
N ALA A 699 32.21 -29.93 26.10
CA ALA A 699 31.17 -30.58 25.33
C ALA A 699 30.36 -31.58 26.18
N LEU A 700 31.03 -32.37 27.04
CA LEU A 700 30.37 -33.34 27.91
C LEU A 700 29.71 -32.71 29.16
N GLU A 701 30.17 -31.56 29.60
CA GLU A 701 29.53 -30.78 30.65
C GLU A 701 28.19 -30.22 30.14
N LEU A 702 28.14 -29.75 28.88
CA LEU A 702 26.95 -29.25 28.21
C LEU A 702 25.97 -30.39 27.82
N ASN A 703 26.50 -31.50 27.30
CA ASN A 703 25.75 -32.68 26.94
C ASN A 703 26.49 -33.97 27.40
N PRO A 704 26.14 -34.50 28.60
CA PRO A 704 26.80 -35.71 29.15
C PRO A 704 26.61 -36.97 28.30
N GLU A 705 25.61 -37.03 27.43
CA GLU A 705 25.33 -38.19 26.58
C GLU A 705 25.95 -38.11 25.19
N PHE A 706 26.75 -37.05 24.89
CA PHE A 706 27.37 -36.86 23.57
C PHE A 706 28.45 -37.92 23.30
N ALA A 707 28.07 -38.98 22.57
CA ALA A 707 28.91 -40.18 22.37
C ALA A 707 30.26 -39.86 21.72
N ASP A 708 30.27 -38.98 20.70
CA ASP A 708 31.50 -38.61 20.00
C ASP A 708 32.52 -37.87 20.89
N ALA A 709 32.06 -36.96 21.74
CA ALA A 709 32.94 -36.30 22.70
C ALA A 709 33.48 -37.29 23.76
N LYS A 710 32.69 -38.26 24.21
CA LYS A 710 33.17 -39.35 25.10
C LYS A 710 34.28 -40.14 24.45
N LYS A 711 34.08 -40.58 23.19
CA LYS A 711 35.09 -41.31 22.40
C LYS A 711 36.33 -40.44 22.16
N ASN A 712 36.17 -39.20 21.74
CA ASN A 712 37.27 -38.29 21.42
C ASN A 712 38.10 -37.96 22.70
N LEU A 713 37.43 -37.71 23.81
CA LEU A 713 38.09 -37.53 25.11
C LEU A 713 38.93 -38.72 25.51
N SER A 714 38.40 -39.95 25.40
CA SER A 714 39.11 -41.18 25.74
C SER A 714 40.35 -41.36 24.87
N THR A 715 40.26 -41.07 23.56
CA THR A 715 41.40 -41.12 22.60
C THR A 715 42.46 -40.10 22.94
N ALA A 716 42.05 -38.85 23.23
CA ALA A 716 42.99 -37.79 23.61
C ALA A 716 43.73 -38.08 24.94
N LEU A 717 43.02 -38.63 25.91
CA LEU A 717 43.62 -39.08 27.20
C LEU A 717 44.60 -40.23 27.00
N ALA A 718 44.34 -41.21 26.13
CA ALA A 718 45.25 -42.29 25.78
C ALA A 718 46.50 -41.75 25.07
N ALA A 719 46.35 -40.91 24.08
CA ALA A 719 47.46 -40.24 23.38
C ALA A 719 48.36 -39.42 24.35
N ARG A 720 47.76 -38.66 25.27
CA ARG A 720 48.50 -37.94 26.31
C ARG A 720 49.36 -38.85 27.20
N ARG A 721 48.86 -40.08 27.53
CA ARG A 721 49.65 -41.05 28.33
C ARG A 721 50.87 -41.61 27.58
N GLN A 722 50.84 -41.61 26.25
CA GLN A 722 51.92 -42.12 25.42
C GLN A 722 53.02 -41.07 25.20
N VAL A 723 52.70 -39.80 25.32
CA VAL A 723 53.63 -38.67 25.15
C VAL A 723 54.36 -38.31 26.45
N LYS A 724 53.83 -38.70 27.59
CA LYS A 724 54.44 -38.63 28.92
C LYS A 724 55.27 -39.88 29.19
#